data_0eb8cf1166461e4c3292c13a83900049
#
_entry.id   0eb8cf1166461e4c3292c13a83900049
#
_cell.length_a   1.000
_cell.length_b   1.000
_cell.length_c   1.000
_cell.angle_alpha   90.00
_cell.angle_beta   90.00
_cell.angle_gamma   90.00
#
_symmetry.space_group_name_H-M   'P 1'
#
loop_
_entity.id
_entity.type
_entity.pdbx_description
1 polymer ?
#
loop_
_entity_poly.entity_id
_entity_poly.type
_entity_poly.pdbx_seq_one_letter_code
_entity_poly.pdbx_strand_id
1 'polypeptide(L)'
;MRNLLTLLLIALTLGSLRAQDDVMSLTTENGLSDNSVTAFLMDRSGYMFIGTQLAVDRFDGENIVSIGFDNQRASARNMVSAMVEEDDDHLVVGNGIGLWRLDKQRLKMKRIFADRIDGPVIRMERYKGKIYIQTQRLLFCLIDGQLTQIRQIHWHHSPTLPQSNVRWRMHQSRSVNSAQYYDAATATQWRGYGFFGVDYTPYNRHVFHTYRLPDNLKVNIRSFLIDGDRMLIGTREGLYVIKGNDVTYIGPDVFGADVISQITRAGNHYFVGTIGNGFHLLDVNTLRSTGMMMPRANVYTFVNDHHGNIWVSTSAGVVRYELATNKSKVFTEANSQLPSNEVFCLGFDDQGTGYISTDGGLCTYDPQRKIIVANQLPRQLKQVDMFRTILGQRGGRLLMVPQLGMPFLYSPTTQKITTLHFDIYEPEPTLLDFISLGHNRYIFNTSTGIYYADGKTLRQFGHIDGLNDKMFQSHSLILSGRRIWVATLSSIVWADVDDIVNHHYRPIRISFPFIHTNHIFQPEECNKVFTTHKITLSRQSRDLLLYFTPIIYANTKDLQFRYRMDGVDKEWRLANHDRNIFYKDLPFGTHHLHIEAVGMPEISCDLTIVVPLTYFAIAMLLAVVLLIALSIHIIYCKRTKQDYVWIRLLPKPEKYRHNKKDNTYLRSLSKKLSDYMEDEKPYRTAGIQISDVAHALDCTSHDLSQLFTQYLHRNYYDYIAEQRVKDFQRLATQPAYAKYTISSLATFCGFRSRSSFIAAFKKFTGMMPKEFMQKTHHKGANPTRKAAGETPEQGKTKL
;
A
#
# COMPACT_ATOMS: atom_id res chain seq x y z
N MET A 1 -19.38 -48.20 -27.34
CA MET A 1 -18.44 -48.00 -26.21
C MET A 1 -17.31 -47.01 -26.53
N ARG A 2 -16.59 -47.12 -27.67
CA ARG A 2 -15.50 -46.17 -28.02
C ARG A 2 -15.92 -44.74 -28.16
N ASN A 3 -17.09 -44.42 -28.72
CA ASN A 3 -17.63 -43.07 -28.84
C ASN A 3 -18.16 -42.48 -27.51
N LEU A 4 -18.58 -43.36 -26.59
CA LEU A 4 -19.03 -42.92 -25.23
C LEU A 4 -17.80 -42.57 -24.37
N LEU A 5 -16.69 -43.31 -24.53
CA LEU A 5 -15.43 -43.02 -23.86
C LEU A 5 -14.82 -41.70 -24.36
N THR A 6 -14.90 -41.44 -25.68
CA THR A 6 -14.42 -40.19 -26.28
C THR A 6 -15.26 -39.00 -25.83
N LEU A 7 -16.60 -39.12 -25.74
CA LEU A 7 -17.46 -38.10 -25.17
C LEU A 7 -17.24 -37.89 -23.67
N LEU A 8 -16.94 -38.95 -22.93
CA LEU A 8 -16.59 -38.83 -21.49
C LEU A 8 -15.21 -38.19 -21.30
N LEU A 9 -14.24 -38.47 -22.16
CA LEU A 9 -12.93 -37.78 -22.16
C LEU A 9 -13.06 -36.30 -22.56
N ILE A 10 -13.87 -35.99 -23.56
CA ILE A 10 -14.16 -34.62 -23.98
C ILE A 10 -14.92 -33.86 -22.86
N ALA A 11 -15.88 -34.51 -22.19
CA ALA A 11 -16.58 -33.94 -21.04
C ALA A 11 -15.66 -33.74 -19.83
N LEU A 12 -14.68 -34.62 -19.62
CA LEU A 12 -13.64 -34.51 -18.59
C LEU A 12 -12.61 -33.40 -18.92
N THR A 13 -12.31 -33.20 -20.22
CA THR A 13 -11.41 -32.13 -20.65
C THR A 13 -12.10 -30.77 -20.72
N LEU A 14 -13.43 -30.72 -21.00
CA LEU A 14 -14.24 -29.49 -20.93
C LEU A 14 -14.56 -29.06 -19.50
N GLY A 15 -14.50 -29.99 -18.53
CA GLY A 15 -14.62 -29.68 -17.10
C GLY A 15 -13.37 -29.06 -16.47
N SER A 16 -12.23 -29.04 -17.18
CA SER A 16 -10.95 -28.51 -16.67
C SER A 16 -10.52 -27.18 -17.29
N LEU A 17 -11.31 -26.61 -18.21
CA LEU A 17 -11.14 -25.22 -18.68
C LEU A 17 -11.92 -24.25 -17.77
N ARG A 18 -11.73 -24.37 -16.46
CA ARG A 18 -11.96 -23.22 -15.57
C ARG A 18 -10.89 -22.18 -15.92
N ALA A 19 -11.29 -20.91 -15.93
CA ALA A 19 -10.35 -19.82 -15.94
C ALA A 19 -9.21 -20.19 -15.00
N GLN A 20 -7.99 -19.97 -15.45
CA GLN A 20 -6.81 -20.05 -14.61
C GLN A 20 -7.00 -18.96 -13.58
N ASP A 21 -7.74 -19.27 -12.47
CA ASP A 21 -7.75 -18.46 -11.29
C ASP A 21 -6.28 -18.33 -10.90
N ASP A 22 -5.80 -17.13 -10.69
CA ASP A 22 -4.41 -16.89 -10.29
C ASP A 22 -4.14 -17.70 -9.02
N VAL A 23 -3.47 -18.84 -9.18
CA VAL A 23 -3.12 -19.71 -8.06
C VAL A 23 -1.87 -19.16 -7.43
N MET A 24 -1.91 -18.92 -6.13
CA MET A 24 -0.75 -18.52 -5.34
C MET A 24 -0.10 -19.76 -4.71
N SER A 25 1.22 -19.77 -4.66
CA SER A 25 1.99 -20.92 -4.14
C SER A 25 2.88 -20.49 -2.98
N LEU A 26 2.99 -21.35 -1.95
CA LEU A 26 3.89 -21.20 -0.82
C LEU A 26 4.80 -22.42 -0.72
N THR A 27 6.09 -22.16 -0.56
CA THR A 27 7.14 -23.16 -0.40
C THR A 27 8.08 -22.77 0.74
N THR A 28 9.10 -23.56 0.98
CA THR A 28 10.19 -23.21 1.90
C THR A 28 10.93 -21.93 1.49
N GLU A 29 10.90 -21.54 0.22
CA GLU A 29 11.43 -20.26 -0.27
C GLU A 29 10.59 -19.07 0.23
N ASN A 30 9.32 -19.29 0.50
CA ASN A 30 8.42 -18.27 1.07
C ASN A 30 8.37 -18.33 2.60
N GLY A 31 9.11 -19.24 3.24
CA GLY A 31 9.22 -19.34 4.70
C GLY A 31 8.47 -20.51 5.34
N LEU A 32 7.86 -21.43 4.56
CA LEU A 32 7.33 -22.67 5.12
C LEU A 32 8.45 -23.48 5.80
N SER A 33 8.13 -24.09 6.92
CA SER A 33 9.06 -24.95 7.64
C SER A 33 9.44 -26.22 6.85
N ASP A 34 8.53 -26.73 6.02
CA ASP A 34 8.73 -27.87 5.14
C ASP A 34 7.71 -27.88 3.99
N ASN A 35 8.11 -28.33 2.82
CA ASN A 35 7.23 -28.45 1.65
C ASN A 35 6.22 -29.62 1.73
N SER A 36 6.37 -30.52 2.73
CA SER A 36 5.45 -31.63 2.95
C SER A 36 4.29 -31.17 3.84
N VAL A 37 3.21 -30.69 3.21
CA VAL A 37 2.06 -30.14 3.89
C VAL A 37 0.98 -31.19 4.11
N THR A 38 0.52 -31.33 5.33
CA THR A 38 -0.33 -32.43 5.77
C THR A 38 -1.65 -32.01 6.39
N ALA A 39 -1.78 -30.78 6.87
CA ALA A 39 -3.00 -30.28 7.50
C ALA A 39 -3.16 -28.77 7.34
N PHE A 40 -4.40 -28.31 7.37
CA PHE A 40 -4.78 -26.90 7.36
C PHE A 40 -5.82 -26.60 8.44
N LEU A 41 -5.73 -25.42 9.02
CA LEU A 41 -6.74 -24.86 9.91
C LEU A 41 -6.77 -23.34 9.78
N MET A 42 -7.91 -22.80 9.41
CA MET A 42 -8.21 -21.37 9.52
C MET A 42 -8.77 -21.12 10.93
N ASP A 43 -8.10 -20.26 11.72
CA ASP A 43 -8.63 -19.90 13.03
C ASP A 43 -9.64 -18.76 12.96
N ARG A 44 -10.32 -18.47 14.07
CA ARG A 44 -11.31 -17.40 14.16
C ARG A 44 -10.74 -16.00 13.97
N SER A 45 -9.42 -15.84 14.14
CA SER A 45 -8.73 -14.57 13.92
C SER A 45 -8.42 -14.33 12.45
N GLY A 46 -8.57 -15.36 11.61
CA GLY A 46 -8.32 -15.33 10.17
C GLY A 46 -6.94 -15.85 9.77
N TYR A 47 -6.08 -16.26 10.72
CA TYR A 47 -4.79 -16.86 10.38
C TYR A 47 -4.96 -18.27 9.82
N MET A 48 -4.22 -18.59 8.77
CA MET A 48 -4.09 -19.96 8.27
C MET A 48 -2.95 -20.65 9.00
N PHE A 49 -3.27 -21.74 9.72
CA PHE A 49 -2.29 -22.64 10.28
C PHE A 49 -2.06 -23.80 9.33
N ILE A 50 -0.82 -24.02 8.94
CA ILE A 50 -0.37 -25.01 7.98
C ILE A 50 0.46 -26.05 8.71
N GLY A 51 -0.04 -27.28 8.80
CA GLY A 51 0.69 -28.39 9.38
C GLY A 51 1.64 -29.01 8.38
N THR A 52 2.91 -29.07 8.73
CA THR A 52 3.96 -29.67 7.89
C THR A 52 4.57 -30.90 8.56
N GLN A 53 5.61 -31.47 7.93
CA GLN A 53 6.36 -32.56 8.51
C GLN A 53 7.19 -32.11 9.73
N LEU A 54 7.58 -30.85 9.80
CA LEU A 54 8.50 -30.35 10.83
C LEU A 54 7.82 -29.50 11.90
N ALA A 55 6.81 -28.71 11.56
CA ALA A 55 6.23 -27.71 12.43
C ALA A 55 4.77 -27.40 12.09
N VAL A 56 4.20 -26.46 12.81
CA VAL A 56 2.97 -25.74 12.44
C VAL A 56 3.36 -24.33 12.04
N ASP A 57 3.08 -23.97 10.81
CA ASP A 57 3.33 -22.63 10.26
C ASP A 57 2.07 -21.78 10.35
N ARG A 58 2.15 -20.58 10.90
CA ARG A 58 1.07 -19.59 10.91
C ARG A 58 1.30 -18.59 9.79
N PHE A 59 0.35 -18.46 8.89
CA PHE A 59 0.39 -17.57 7.75
C PHE A 59 -0.70 -16.50 7.83
N ASP A 60 -0.36 -15.24 7.56
CA ASP A 60 -1.28 -14.09 7.61
C ASP A 60 -1.68 -13.56 6.21
N GLY A 61 -1.16 -14.15 5.16
CA GLY A 61 -1.34 -13.72 3.77
C GLY A 61 -0.04 -13.22 3.13
N GLU A 62 0.94 -12.81 3.94
CA GLU A 62 2.26 -12.35 3.49
C GLU A 62 3.40 -13.00 4.28
N ASN A 63 3.25 -13.14 5.59
CA ASN A 63 4.31 -13.58 6.48
C ASN A 63 4.00 -14.95 7.08
N ILE A 64 5.03 -15.78 7.20
CA ILE A 64 4.95 -17.10 7.83
C ILE A 64 5.77 -17.10 9.12
N VAL A 65 5.15 -17.60 10.20
CA VAL A 65 5.81 -17.83 11.48
C VAL A 65 5.75 -19.31 11.81
N SER A 66 6.90 -19.97 11.85
CA SER A 66 7.01 -21.41 12.13
C SER A 66 7.08 -21.68 13.63
N ILE A 67 6.23 -22.60 14.10
CA ILE A 67 6.10 -22.98 15.51
C ILE A 67 6.51 -24.45 15.64
N GLY A 68 7.71 -24.68 16.14
CA GLY A 68 8.29 -26.00 16.29
C GLY A 68 7.74 -26.76 17.50
N PHE A 69 7.91 -28.10 17.49
CA PHE A 69 7.64 -28.96 18.64
C PHE A 69 8.78 -28.86 19.66
N ASP A 70 8.46 -28.90 20.95
CA ASP A 70 9.43 -28.80 22.06
C ASP A 70 10.28 -30.09 22.24
N ASN A 71 10.48 -30.87 21.18
CA ASN A 71 11.36 -32.00 21.10
C ASN A 71 12.55 -31.69 20.19
N GLN A 72 13.72 -31.57 20.74
CA GLN A 72 14.96 -31.14 20.10
C GLN A 72 15.44 -31.96 18.87
N ARG A 73 14.63 -32.87 18.31
CA ARG A 73 15.00 -33.68 17.14
C ARG A 73 13.92 -33.65 16.08
N ALA A 74 14.27 -33.12 14.91
CA ALA A 74 13.49 -33.30 13.71
C ALA A 74 13.29 -34.81 13.47
N SER A 75 12.05 -35.28 13.46
CA SER A 75 11.69 -36.69 13.27
C SER A 75 10.49 -36.76 12.33
N ALA A 76 10.46 -37.75 11.47
CA ALA A 76 9.28 -38.05 10.65
C ALA A 76 8.00 -38.26 11.50
N ARG A 77 8.12 -38.50 12.81
CA ARG A 77 6.99 -38.56 13.74
C ARG A 77 6.43 -37.21 14.13
N ASN A 78 7.12 -36.11 13.84
CA ASN A 78 6.62 -34.75 14.08
C ASN A 78 5.55 -34.31 13.06
N MET A 79 5.38 -35.06 11.97
CA MET A 79 4.41 -34.76 10.92
C MET A 79 3.02 -34.51 11.54
N VAL A 80 2.52 -33.31 11.31
CA VAL A 80 1.19 -32.88 11.79
C VAL A 80 0.12 -33.71 11.07
N SER A 81 -0.71 -34.39 11.81
CA SER A 81 -1.78 -35.23 11.25
C SER A 81 -3.14 -34.54 11.28
N ALA A 82 -3.37 -33.68 12.28
CA ALA A 82 -4.61 -32.96 12.44
C ALA A 82 -4.42 -31.74 13.35
N MET A 83 -5.25 -30.72 13.13
CA MET A 83 -5.31 -29.51 13.97
C MET A 83 -6.77 -29.16 14.23
N VAL A 84 -7.09 -28.71 15.43
CA VAL A 84 -8.42 -28.23 15.82
C VAL A 84 -8.30 -27.07 16.78
N GLU A 85 -9.11 -26.05 16.64
CA GLU A 85 -9.17 -24.92 17.55
C GLU A 85 -9.90 -25.33 18.84
N GLU A 86 -9.20 -25.26 19.98
CA GLU A 86 -9.75 -25.57 21.30
C GLU A 86 -10.58 -24.38 21.82
N ASP A 87 -9.95 -23.21 21.82
CA ASP A 87 -10.55 -21.93 22.21
C ASP A 87 -9.89 -20.78 21.44
N ASP A 88 -10.16 -19.55 21.84
CA ASP A 88 -9.61 -18.38 21.15
C ASP A 88 -8.08 -18.26 21.31
N ASP A 89 -7.50 -18.86 22.36
CA ASP A 89 -6.08 -18.79 22.66
C ASP A 89 -5.30 -20.06 22.32
N HIS A 90 -5.97 -21.19 22.07
CA HIS A 90 -5.29 -22.48 21.93
C HIS A 90 -5.76 -23.29 20.71
N LEU A 91 -4.79 -23.96 20.09
CA LEU A 91 -5.03 -25.06 19.15
C LEU A 91 -4.58 -26.38 19.75
N VAL A 92 -5.31 -27.43 19.45
CA VAL A 92 -4.87 -28.80 19.69
C VAL A 92 -4.30 -29.36 18.40
N VAL A 93 -3.08 -29.87 18.46
CA VAL A 93 -2.31 -30.38 17.32
C VAL A 93 -1.97 -31.85 17.57
N GLY A 94 -2.33 -32.70 16.63
CA GLY A 94 -1.98 -34.12 16.65
C GLY A 94 -0.82 -34.43 15.69
N ASN A 95 0.09 -35.31 16.14
CA ASN A 95 1.17 -35.80 15.29
C ASN A 95 1.46 -37.29 15.55
N GLY A 96 2.54 -37.82 14.99
CA GLY A 96 2.94 -39.23 15.15
C GLY A 96 3.48 -39.59 16.56
N ILE A 97 3.63 -38.61 17.45
CA ILE A 97 4.12 -38.80 18.81
C ILE A 97 2.97 -38.72 19.83
N GLY A 98 1.95 -37.91 19.57
CA GLY A 98 0.84 -37.66 20.48
C GLY A 98 0.11 -36.38 20.25
N LEU A 99 -0.37 -35.79 21.32
CA LEU A 99 -1.19 -34.60 21.34
C LEU A 99 -0.42 -33.42 21.92
N TRP A 100 -0.57 -32.30 21.26
CA TRP A 100 0.07 -31.05 21.64
C TRP A 100 -0.96 -29.92 21.74
N ARG A 101 -0.70 -28.96 22.63
CA ARG A 101 -1.45 -27.73 22.74
C ARG A 101 -0.54 -26.58 22.26
N LEU A 102 -0.96 -25.85 21.26
CA LEU A 102 -0.32 -24.64 20.77
C LEU A 102 -1.00 -23.44 21.43
N ASP A 103 -0.24 -22.66 22.19
CA ASP A 103 -0.64 -21.36 22.71
C ASP A 103 -0.47 -20.32 21.57
N LYS A 104 -1.59 -19.78 21.07
CA LYS A 104 -1.60 -18.83 19.95
C LYS A 104 -0.99 -17.48 20.32
N GLN A 105 -1.00 -17.11 21.60
CA GLN A 105 -0.40 -15.86 22.05
C GLN A 105 1.11 -15.97 22.17
N ARG A 106 1.60 -17.04 22.79
CA ARG A 106 3.03 -17.28 23.01
C ARG A 106 3.74 -17.95 21.85
N LEU A 107 2.99 -18.43 20.85
CA LEU A 107 3.49 -19.19 19.70
C LEU A 107 4.38 -20.38 20.12
N LYS A 108 3.95 -21.08 21.15
CA LYS A 108 4.67 -22.24 21.71
C LYS A 108 3.78 -23.46 21.80
N MET A 109 4.36 -24.60 21.51
CA MET A 109 3.70 -25.89 21.64
C MET A 109 4.17 -26.66 22.87
N LYS A 110 3.22 -27.25 23.59
CA LYS A 110 3.49 -28.11 24.72
C LYS A 110 2.77 -29.44 24.54
N ARG A 111 3.46 -30.55 24.76
CA ARG A 111 2.84 -31.87 24.74
C ARG A 111 1.85 -32.00 25.91
N ILE A 112 0.65 -32.50 25.62
CA ILE A 112 -0.41 -32.72 26.59
C ILE A 112 -0.84 -34.19 26.60
N PHE A 113 -1.31 -34.68 27.76
CA PHE A 113 -1.80 -36.05 27.98
C PHE A 113 -0.84 -37.14 27.48
N ALA A 114 0.46 -36.97 27.70
CA ALA A 114 1.49 -37.91 27.24
C ALA A 114 1.38 -39.28 27.90
N ASP A 115 0.78 -39.34 29.10
CA ASP A 115 0.47 -40.54 29.86
C ASP A 115 -0.70 -41.35 29.28
N ARG A 116 -1.57 -40.73 28.49
CA ARG A 116 -2.78 -41.34 27.92
C ARG A 116 -2.71 -41.51 26.39
N ILE A 117 -2.06 -40.58 25.72
CA ILE A 117 -1.88 -40.59 24.26
C ILE A 117 -0.37 -40.58 24.00
N ASP A 118 0.22 -41.77 23.90
CA ASP A 118 1.61 -41.98 23.50
C ASP A 118 1.62 -42.74 22.16
N GLY A 119 1.59 -41.99 21.05
CA GLY A 119 1.55 -42.53 19.71
C GLY A 119 0.74 -41.66 18.74
N PRO A 120 0.61 -42.13 17.49
CA PRO A 120 0.05 -41.29 16.42
C PRO A 120 -1.42 -40.94 16.63
N VAL A 121 -1.71 -39.66 16.54
CA VAL A 121 -3.06 -39.13 16.37
C VAL A 121 -3.39 -39.19 14.89
N ILE A 122 -4.52 -39.81 14.55
CA ILE A 122 -4.92 -40.01 13.14
C ILE A 122 -5.84 -38.90 12.66
N ARG A 123 -6.81 -38.53 13.52
CA ARG A 123 -7.86 -37.58 13.19
C ARG A 123 -8.34 -36.83 14.43
N MET A 124 -8.67 -35.57 14.24
CA MET A 124 -9.36 -34.77 15.23
C MET A 124 -10.51 -34.00 14.59
N GLU A 125 -11.58 -33.81 15.34
CA GLU A 125 -12.74 -33.05 14.86
C GLU A 125 -13.47 -32.39 16.04
N ARG A 126 -13.92 -31.15 15.85
CA ARG A 126 -14.76 -30.43 16.80
C ARG A 126 -16.24 -30.59 16.43
N TYR A 127 -17.01 -31.12 17.35
CA TYR A 127 -18.46 -31.28 17.17
C TYR A 127 -19.21 -30.90 18.45
N LYS A 128 -20.17 -29.98 18.34
CA LYS A 128 -20.99 -29.48 19.48
C LYS A 128 -20.15 -29.06 20.69
N GLY A 129 -19.07 -28.28 20.43
CA GLY A 129 -18.17 -27.78 21.48
C GLY A 129 -17.15 -28.76 22.02
N LYS A 130 -17.19 -30.03 21.63
CA LYS A 130 -16.31 -31.10 22.08
C LYS A 130 -15.28 -31.43 21.01
N ILE A 131 -14.03 -31.78 21.38
CA ILE A 131 -13.00 -32.22 20.47
C ILE A 131 -12.86 -33.73 20.57
N TYR A 132 -13.12 -34.42 19.47
CA TYR A 132 -12.94 -35.87 19.34
C TYR A 132 -11.57 -36.15 18.73
N ILE A 133 -10.82 -37.05 19.40
CA ILE A 133 -9.45 -37.38 19.04
C ILE A 133 -9.36 -38.85 18.77
N GLN A 134 -9.00 -39.22 17.54
CA GLN A 134 -8.84 -40.62 17.17
C GLN A 134 -7.35 -40.96 17.07
N THR A 135 -6.95 -41.98 17.80
CA THR A 135 -5.64 -42.66 17.66
C THR A 135 -5.82 -43.95 16.88
N GLN A 136 -4.77 -44.75 16.72
CA GLN A 136 -4.86 -46.06 16.06
C GLN A 136 -5.85 -47.01 16.73
N ARG A 137 -5.98 -46.96 18.04
CA ARG A 137 -6.75 -47.93 18.83
C ARG A 137 -7.89 -47.35 19.65
N LEU A 138 -7.86 -46.06 19.95
CA LEU A 138 -8.72 -45.42 20.93
C LEU A 138 -9.36 -44.14 20.36
N LEU A 139 -10.57 -43.88 20.83
CA LEU A 139 -11.27 -42.62 20.61
C LEU A 139 -11.42 -41.91 21.95
N PHE A 140 -10.95 -40.66 21.96
CA PHE A 140 -11.04 -39.79 23.13
C PHE A 140 -11.94 -38.59 22.84
N CYS A 141 -12.45 -37.98 23.89
CA CYS A 141 -13.15 -36.69 23.84
C CYS A 141 -12.46 -35.73 24.79
N LEU A 142 -12.12 -34.57 24.34
CA LEU A 142 -11.56 -33.47 25.12
C LEU A 142 -12.65 -32.41 25.30
N ILE A 143 -12.96 -32.08 26.56
CA ILE A 143 -13.95 -31.10 27.00
C ILE A 143 -13.34 -30.32 28.16
N ASP A 144 -13.33 -28.99 28.08
CA ASP A 144 -12.86 -28.09 29.15
C ASP A 144 -11.50 -28.52 29.76
N GLY A 145 -10.59 -28.90 28.87
CA GLY A 145 -9.25 -29.36 29.29
C GLY A 145 -9.18 -30.78 29.88
N GLN A 146 -10.31 -31.50 29.93
CA GLN A 146 -10.33 -32.89 30.47
C GLN A 146 -10.45 -33.90 29.33
N LEU A 147 -9.54 -34.86 29.28
CA LEU A 147 -9.51 -35.94 28.30
C LEU A 147 -10.23 -37.19 28.85
N THR A 148 -11.27 -37.62 28.13
CA THR A 148 -12.01 -38.85 28.49
C THR A 148 -11.93 -39.85 27.33
N GLN A 149 -11.60 -41.10 27.64
CA GLN A 149 -11.65 -42.17 26.65
C GLN A 149 -13.11 -42.59 26.45
N ILE A 150 -13.58 -42.61 25.17
CA ILE A 150 -14.97 -42.97 24.82
C ILE A 150 -15.08 -44.46 24.55
N ARG A 151 -14.20 -44.99 23.69
CA ARG A 151 -14.21 -46.40 23.33
C ARG A 151 -12.89 -46.86 22.72
N GLN A 152 -12.69 -48.21 22.68
CA GLN A 152 -11.66 -48.88 21.91
C GLN A 152 -12.18 -49.07 20.47
N ILE A 153 -11.32 -48.81 19.48
CA ILE A 153 -11.64 -48.98 18.07
C ILE A 153 -11.13 -50.36 17.63
N HIS A 154 -12.05 -51.24 17.16
CA HIS A 154 -11.67 -52.48 16.49
C HIS A 154 -11.67 -52.24 14.98
N TRP A 155 -10.62 -52.73 14.31
CA TRP A 155 -10.28 -52.46 12.91
C TRP A 155 -11.38 -52.79 11.86
N HIS A 156 -12.45 -53.45 12.23
CA HIS A 156 -13.47 -53.88 11.30
C HIS A 156 -14.62 -52.87 11.09
N HIS A 157 -14.69 -51.80 11.86
CA HIS A 157 -15.76 -50.77 11.66
C HIS A 157 -15.17 -49.40 12.01
N SER A 158 -14.86 -48.61 10.96
CA SER A 158 -14.56 -47.19 11.12
C SER A 158 -15.76 -46.50 11.72
N PRO A 159 -15.66 -45.88 12.90
CA PRO A 159 -16.75 -45.07 13.42
C PRO A 159 -16.91 -43.86 12.49
N THR A 160 -18.10 -43.72 11.94
CA THR A 160 -18.51 -42.46 11.33
C THR A 160 -18.58 -41.43 12.45
N LEU A 161 -17.59 -40.56 12.52
CA LEU A 161 -17.74 -39.31 13.28
C LEU A 161 -18.88 -38.51 12.61
N PRO A 162 -19.67 -37.77 13.39
CA PRO A 162 -20.68 -36.90 12.81
C PRO A 162 -20.04 -36.04 11.70
N GLN A 163 -20.61 -36.10 10.50
CA GLN A 163 -20.07 -35.36 9.35
C GLN A 163 -20.18 -33.85 9.66
N SER A 164 -19.06 -33.21 9.93
CA SER A 164 -18.94 -31.77 9.77
C SER A 164 -18.90 -31.46 8.27
N ASN A 165 -19.26 -30.25 7.86
CA ASN A 165 -19.27 -29.81 6.46
C ASN A 165 -17.87 -29.75 5.81
N VAL A 166 -16.85 -30.24 6.49
CA VAL A 166 -15.46 -30.36 6.01
C VAL A 166 -15.31 -31.73 5.36
N ARG A 167 -15.43 -31.80 4.04
CA ARG A 167 -15.15 -33.00 3.26
C ARG A 167 -13.65 -33.24 3.18
N TRP A 168 -13.11 -34.01 4.13
CA TRP A 168 -11.79 -34.63 3.99
C TRP A 168 -11.92 -35.80 3.03
N ARG A 169 -11.61 -35.61 1.75
CA ARG A 169 -11.38 -36.72 0.83
C ARG A 169 -9.89 -37.06 0.89
N MET A 170 -9.50 -38.02 1.73
CA MET A 170 -8.28 -38.78 1.48
C MET A 170 -8.53 -39.60 0.21
N HIS A 171 -8.13 -39.11 -0.93
CA HIS A 171 -7.94 -39.95 -2.10
C HIS A 171 -6.65 -40.73 -1.86
N GLN A 172 -6.78 -42.03 -1.57
CA GLN A 172 -5.72 -43.01 -1.72
C GLN A 172 -5.41 -43.16 -3.23
N SER A 173 -4.73 -42.19 -3.81
CA SER A 173 -3.95 -42.45 -5.00
C SER A 173 -2.54 -42.75 -4.54
N ARG A 174 -1.91 -43.77 -5.11
CA ARG A 174 -0.57 -44.29 -4.79
C ARG A 174 0.57 -43.28 -4.98
N SER A 175 0.30 -42.00 -5.12
CA SER A 175 1.28 -40.92 -5.16
C SER A 175 0.72 -39.68 -4.50
N VAL A 176 1.39 -39.26 -3.42
CA VAL A 176 1.33 -37.97 -2.77
C VAL A 176 0.12 -37.75 -1.83
N ASN A 177 0.38 -37.76 -0.52
CA ASN A 177 -0.52 -37.24 0.52
C ASN A 177 -0.80 -35.76 0.23
N SER A 178 -2.01 -35.41 -0.20
CA SER A 178 -2.43 -34.03 -0.40
C SER A 178 -3.47 -33.65 0.63
N ALA A 179 -3.18 -32.63 1.43
CA ALA A 179 -4.15 -31.97 2.29
C ALA A 179 -4.99 -31.01 1.44
N GLN A 180 -6.27 -30.89 1.74
CA GLN A 180 -7.17 -29.92 1.11
C GLN A 180 -8.01 -29.21 2.16
N TYR A 181 -8.18 -27.93 1.99
CA TYR A 181 -9.05 -27.13 2.82
C TYR A 181 -9.86 -26.17 1.95
N TYR A 182 -11.12 -26.02 2.24
CA TYR A 182 -12.00 -25.06 1.60
C TYR A 182 -12.63 -24.16 2.66
N ASP A 183 -12.36 -22.88 2.57
CA ASP A 183 -13.05 -21.88 3.37
C ASP A 183 -14.31 -21.39 2.64
N ALA A 184 -15.47 -21.81 3.14
CA ALA A 184 -16.73 -21.41 2.56
C ALA A 184 -17.03 -19.90 2.73
N ALA A 185 -16.39 -19.26 3.69
CA ALA A 185 -16.63 -17.85 3.99
C ALA A 185 -15.94 -16.92 2.99
N THR A 186 -14.78 -17.34 2.49
CA THR A 186 -13.98 -16.58 1.52
C THR A 186 -13.91 -17.24 0.14
N ALA A 187 -14.53 -18.42 -0.02
CA ALA A 187 -14.48 -19.26 -1.20
C ALA A 187 -13.03 -19.65 -1.61
N THR A 188 -12.06 -19.54 -0.69
CA THR A 188 -10.67 -19.89 -0.95
C THR A 188 -10.47 -21.40 -0.84
N GLN A 189 -9.72 -21.96 -1.78
CA GLN A 189 -9.36 -23.38 -1.80
C GLN A 189 -7.86 -23.52 -1.59
N TRP A 190 -7.46 -24.34 -0.64
CA TRP A 190 -6.08 -24.62 -0.28
C TRP A 190 -5.73 -26.07 -0.60
N ARG A 191 -4.58 -26.31 -1.19
CA ARG A 191 -4.05 -27.64 -1.54
C ARG A 191 -2.62 -27.73 -1.06
N GLY A 192 -2.37 -28.67 -0.17
CA GLY A 192 -1.03 -29.03 0.29
C GLY A 192 -0.53 -30.26 -0.43
N TYR A 193 0.73 -30.27 -0.77
CA TYR A 193 1.39 -31.36 -1.47
C TYR A 193 2.46 -32.00 -0.57
N GLY A 194 2.76 -33.28 -0.86
CA GLY A 194 3.74 -34.01 -0.06
C GLY A 194 5.19 -33.52 -0.20
N PHE A 195 5.51 -32.72 -1.23
CA PHE A 195 6.87 -32.23 -1.49
C PHE A 195 6.92 -30.86 -2.22
N PHE A 196 5.77 -30.27 -2.55
CA PHE A 196 5.71 -29.08 -3.40
C PHE A 196 5.11 -27.86 -2.68
N GLY A 197 4.87 -27.96 -1.38
CA GLY A 197 4.31 -26.84 -0.60
C GLY A 197 2.79 -26.76 -0.70
N VAL A 198 2.28 -25.54 -0.83
CA VAL A 198 0.84 -25.19 -0.83
C VAL A 198 0.50 -24.39 -2.05
N ASP A 199 -0.59 -24.74 -2.70
CA ASP A 199 -1.29 -23.88 -3.64
C ASP A 199 -2.62 -23.43 -3.04
N TYR A 200 -2.98 -22.16 -3.26
CA TYR A 200 -4.30 -21.67 -2.86
C TYR A 200 -4.88 -20.70 -3.88
N THR A 201 -6.21 -20.73 -4.02
CA THR A 201 -6.93 -19.72 -4.80
C THR A 201 -7.02 -18.44 -3.99
N PRO A 202 -6.65 -17.29 -4.55
CA PRO A 202 -6.72 -16.02 -3.82
C PRO A 202 -8.16 -15.66 -3.49
N TYR A 203 -8.33 -14.98 -2.37
CA TYR A 203 -9.61 -14.42 -1.98
C TYR A 203 -10.09 -13.40 -3.01
N ASN A 204 -11.32 -13.57 -3.45
CA ASN A 204 -11.99 -12.66 -4.37
C ASN A 204 -13.42 -12.44 -3.89
N ARG A 205 -13.82 -11.19 -3.79
CA ARG A 205 -15.17 -10.79 -3.37
C ARG A 205 -16.23 -11.03 -4.44
N HIS A 206 -15.79 -11.28 -5.69
CA HIS A 206 -16.65 -11.56 -6.84
C HIS A 206 -17.72 -10.47 -7.10
N VAL A 207 -17.41 -9.22 -6.80
CA VAL A 207 -18.27 -8.08 -7.13
C VAL A 207 -18.30 -7.86 -8.64
N PHE A 208 -17.11 -7.91 -9.27
CA PHE A 208 -16.96 -7.82 -10.72
C PHE A 208 -16.72 -9.20 -11.33
N HIS A 209 -17.41 -9.46 -12.41
CA HIS A 209 -17.33 -10.69 -13.17
C HIS A 209 -16.70 -10.42 -14.54
N THR A 210 -15.73 -11.20 -14.93
CA THR A 210 -15.11 -11.08 -16.27
C THR A 210 -16.07 -11.66 -17.31
N TYR A 211 -16.38 -10.85 -18.32
CA TYR A 211 -17.08 -11.29 -19.51
C TYR A 211 -16.10 -11.99 -20.45
N ARG A 212 -16.33 -13.26 -20.74
CA ARG A 212 -15.50 -14.02 -21.70
C ARG A 212 -15.89 -13.66 -23.11
N LEU A 213 -14.97 -13.08 -23.84
CA LEU A 213 -15.11 -12.84 -25.26
C LEU A 213 -15.09 -14.16 -26.02
N PRO A 214 -15.91 -14.34 -27.07
CA PRO A 214 -15.92 -15.55 -27.91
C PRO A 214 -14.52 -15.84 -28.46
N ASP A 215 -14.21 -17.14 -28.64
CA ASP A 215 -12.99 -17.65 -29.27
C ASP A 215 -11.68 -17.08 -28.70
N ASN A 216 -11.69 -16.71 -27.42
CA ASN A 216 -10.56 -16.05 -26.77
C ASN A 216 -10.06 -14.80 -27.51
N LEU A 217 -10.97 -14.06 -28.13
CA LEU A 217 -10.70 -12.82 -28.86
C LEU A 217 -9.90 -11.86 -27.97
N LYS A 218 -8.67 -11.59 -28.34
CA LYS A 218 -7.80 -10.62 -27.68
C LYS A 218 -7.85 -9.32 -28.46
N VAL A 219 -8.48 -8.30 -27.89
CA VAL A 219 -8.66 -7.00 -28.52
C VAL A 219 -8.19 -5.87 -27.61
N ASN A 220 -7.69 -4.81 -28.19
CA ASN A 220 -7.36 -3.57 -27.49
C ASN A 220 -8.60 -2.67 -27.49
N ILE A 221 -9.39 -2.77 -26.41
CA ILE A 221 -10.69 -2.12 -26.29
C ILE A 221 -10.50 -0.61 -26.08
N ARG A 222 -11.19 0.19 -26.87
CA ARG A 222 -11.18 1.66 -26.79
C ARG A 222 -12.54 2.23 -26.41
N SER A 223 -13.57 1.60 -26.87
CA SER A 223 -14.97 1.95 -26.57
C SER A 223 -15.84 0.72 -26.70
N PHE A 224 -16.98 0.70 -26.04
CA PHE A 224 -17.94 -0.37 -26.22
C PHE A 224 -19.38 0.10 -26.00
N LEU A 225 -20.33 -0.66 -26.48
CA LEU A 225 -21.75 -0.41 -26.34
C LEU A 225 -22.47 -1.73 -26.12
N ILE A 226 -23.38 -1.76 -25.14
CA ILE A 226 -24.33 -2.87 -24.94
C ILE A 226 -25.67 -2.47 -25.53
N ASP A 227 -26.17 -3.25 -26.50
CA ASP A 227 -27.43 -3.01 -27.17
C ASP A 227 -28.28 -4.28 -27.21
N GLY A 228 -29.08 -4.48 -26.17
CA GLY A 228 -29.87 -5.70 -26.00
C GLY A 228 -28.98 -6.93 -25.85
N ASP A 229 -29.02 -7.84 -26.82
CA ASP A 229 -28.22 -9.06 -26.89
C ASP A 229 -26.91 -8.89 -27.66
N ARG A 230 -26.64 -7.67 -28.13
CA ARG A 230 -25.40 -7.34 -28.87
C ARG A 230 -24.43 -6.53 -28.03
N MET A 231 -23.16 -6.83 -28.20
CA MET A 231 -22.05 -6.05 -27.67
C MET A 231 -21.22 -5.54 -28.85
N LEU A 232 -21.04 -4.24 -28.93
CA LEU A 232 -20.18 -3.60 -29.94
C LEU A 232 -18.91 -3.16 -29.24
N ILE A 233 -17.75 -3.57 -29.78
CA ILE A 233 -16.42 -3.27 -29.22
C ILE A 233 -15.61 -2.50 -30.27
N GLY A 234 -15.36 -1.25 -29.97
CA GLY A 234 -14.46 -0.42 -30.76
C GLY A 234 -13.02 -0.62 -30.32
N THR A 235 -12.13 -0.85 -31.28
CA THR A 235 -10.71 -1.14 -31.02
C THR A 235 -9.81 -0.20 -31.79
N ARG A 236 -8.51 -0.42 -31.76
CA ARG A 236 -7.55 0.25 -32.65
C ARG A 236 -7.51 -0.33 -34.05
N GLU A 237 -8.21 -1.42 -34.30
CA GLU A 237 -8.14 -2.16 -35.57
C GLU A 237 -9.51 -2.19 -36.27
N GLY A 238 -10.55 -1.59 -35.67
CA GLY A 238 -11.91 -1.62 -36.20
C GLY A 238 -12.96 -1.92 -35.14
N LEU A 239 -14.14 -2.36 -35.60
CA LEU A 239 -15.31 -2.63 -34.79
C LEU A 239 -15.63 -4.13 -34.77
N TYR A 240 -15.79 -4.70 -33.58
CA TYR A 240 -16.35 -6.03 -33.38
C TYR A 240 -17.78 -5.93 -32.90
N VAL A 241 -18.69 -6.69 -33.51
CA VAL A 241 -20.08 -6.83 -33.09
C VAL A 241 -20.29 -8.28 -32.67
N ILE A 242 -20.57 -8.48 -31.39
CA ILE A 242 -20.74 -9.80 -30.76
C ILE A 242 -22.19 -10.02 -30.44
N LYS A 243 -22.75 -11.16 -30.88
CA LYS A 243 -24.08 -11.62 -30.52
C LYS A 243 -24.03 -13.08 -30.08
N GLY A 244 -24.07 -13.33 -28.78
CA GLY A 244 -23.79 -14.68 -28.24
C GLY A 244 -22.38 -15.13 -28.59
N ASN A 245 -22.26 -16.20 -29.42
CA ASN A 245 -20.98 -16.67 -29.92
C ASN A 245 -20.58 -16.13 -31.31
N ASP A 246 -21.52 -15.45 -31.96
CA ASP A 246 -21.28 -14.92 -33.32
C ASP A 246 -20.51 -13.60 -33.21
N VAL A 247 -19.39 -13.51 -33.94
CA VAL A 247 -18.53 -12.33 -34.01
C VAL A 247 -18.53 -11.80 -35.43
N THR A 248 -18.96 -10.56 -35.62
CA THR A 248 -18.83 -9.84 -36.89
C THR A 248 -17.75 -8.77 -36.73
N TYR A 249 -16.76 -8.79 -37.61
CA TYR A 249 -15.70 -7.78 -37.67
C TYR A 249 -15.93 -6.82 -38.83
N ILE A 250 -15.80 -5.51 -38.54
CA ILE A 250 -15.88 -4.43 -39.52
C ILE A 250 -14.55 -3.67 -39.43
N GLY A 251 -13.77 -3.76 -40.50
CA GLY A 251 -12.39 -3.29 -40.51
C GLY A 251 -12.24 -1.83 -40.91
N PRO A 252 -10.99 -1.34 -40.94
CA PRO A 252 -10.65 0.03 -41.31
C PRO A 252 -11.06 0.43 -42.72
N ASP A 253 -11.23 -0.52 -43.63
CA ASP A 253 -11.71 -0.30 -45.02
C ASP A 253 -13.10 0.34 -45.05
N VAL A 254 -13.95 0.08 -44.04
CA VAL A 254 -15.28 0.70 -43.91
C VAL A 254 -15.18 2.09 -43.29
N PHE A 255 -14.30 2.28 -42.34
CA PHE A 255 -14.22 3.48 -41.52
C PHE A 255 -13.19 4.49 -42.03
N GLY A 256 -12.29 4.09 -42.94
CA GLY A 256 -11.17 4.92 -43.39
C GLY A 256 -10.24 5.37 -42.26
N ALA A 257 -10.32 4.73 -41.12
CA ALA A 257 -9.54 4.94 -39.89
C ALA A 257 -9.45 3.66 -39.08
N ASP A 258 -8.33 3.46 -38.36
CA ASP A 258 -8.09 2.26 -37.56
C ASP A 258 -8.80 2.33 -36.20
N VAL A 259 -8.80 3.52 -35.56
CA VAL A 259 -9.22 3.66 -34.17
C VAL A 259 -10.68 4.06 -34.05
N ILE A 260 -11.49 3.23 -33.42
CA ILE A 260 -12.86 3.55 -33.03
C ILE A 260 -12.84 4.24 -31.67
N SER A 261 -13.21 5.52 -31.63
CA SER A 261 -13.16 6.35 -30.42
C SER A 261 -14.37 6.19 -29.51
N GLN A 262 -15.56 6.15 -30.10
CA GLN A 262 -16.81 5.98 -29.35
C GLN A 262 -17.91 5.36 -30.23
N ILE A 263 -18.87 4.71 -29.58
CA ILE A 263 -20.02 4.09 -30.22
C ILE A 263 -21.27 4.47 -29.45
N THR A 264 -22.33 4.86 -30.16
CA THR A 264 -23.65 5.05 -29.56
C THR A 264 -24.75 4.57 -30.51
N ARG A 265 -25.90 4.20 -29.93
CA ARG A 265 -27.10 3.87 -30.73
C ARG A 265 -28.11 5.00 -30.64
N ALA A 266 -28.63 5.39 -31.77
CA ALA A 266 -29.78 6.29 -31.86
C ALA A 266 -30.67 5.93 -33.03
N GLY A 267 -31.95 5.70 -32.75
CA GLY A 267 -32.91 5.19 -33.73
C GLY A 267 -32.47 3.86 -34.34
N ASN A 268 -32.41 3.83 -35.69
CA ASN A 268 -32.02 2.64 -36.43
C ASN A 268 -30.54 2.63 -36.84
N HIS A 269 -29.70 3.48 -36.22
CA HIS A 269 -28.29 3.57 -36.54
C HIS A 269 -27.40 3.44 -35.32
N TYR A 270 -26.23 2.79 -35.52
CA TYR A 270 -25.08 2.96 -34.66
C TYR A 270 -24.25 4.12 -35.21
N PHE A 271 -23.94 5.06 -34.33
CA PHE A 271 -23.00 6.15 -34.61
C PHE A 271 -21.62 5.67 -34.15
N VAL A 272 -20.71 5.53 -35.08
CA VAL A 272 -19.36 5.02 -34.81
C VAL A 272 -18.36 6.14 -35.09
N GLY A 273 -17.78 6.69 -34.05
CA GLY A 273 -16.77 7.72 -34.08
C GLY A 273 -15.39 7.15 -34.29
N THR A 274 -14.57 7.87 -35.05
CA THR A 274 -13.18 7.46 -35.31
C THR A 274 -12.20 8.55 -34.90
N ILE A 275 -10.95 8.18 -34.79
CA ILE A 275 -9.84 9.14 -34.74
C ILE A 275 -9.31 9.34 -36.14
N GLY A 276 -9.46 10.57 -36.69
CA GLY A 276 -8.92 10.97 -37.98
C GLY A 276 -9.88 10.88 -39.17
N ASN A 277 -11.09 10.27 -39.00
CA ASN A 277 -12.03 10.18 -40.12
C ASN A 277 -13.52 10.38 -39.74
N GLY A 278 -13.79 11.24 -38.76
CA GLY A 278 -15.14 11.61 -38.39
C GLY A 278 -15.96 10.46 -37.83
N PHE A 279 -17.26 10.42 -38.14
CA PHE A 279 -18.14 9.33 -37.65
C PHE A 279 -18.94 8.72 -38.79
N HIS A 280 -19.26 7.46 -38.65
CA HIS A 280 -20.03 6.66 -39.58
C HIS A 280 -21.37 6.30 -39.00
N LEU A 281 -22.39 6.19 -39.86
CA LEU A 281 -23.71 5.68 -39.51
C LEU A 281 -23.82 4.24 -40.01
N LEU A 282 -23.94 3.27 -39.12
CA LEU A 282 -24.19 1.89 -39.50
C LEU A 282 -25.66 1.56 -39.23
N ASP A 283 -26.33 0.95 -40.19
CA ASP A 283 -27.69 0.41 -39.99
C ASP A 283 -27.63 -0.71 -38.93
N VAL A 284 -28.51 -0.65 -37.95
CA VAL A 284 -28.51 -1.58 -36.80
C VAL A 284 -28.69 -3.04 -37.22
N ASN A 285 -29.46 -3.31 -38.29
CA ASN A 285 -29.78 -4.66 -38.71
C ASN A 285 -28.74 -5.26 -39.63
N THR A 286 -28.27 -4.45 -40.60
CA THR A 286 -27.36 -4.91 -41.68
C THR A 286 -25.88 -4.67 -41.35
N LEU A 287 -25.59 -3.83 -40.38
CA LEU A 287 -24.25 -3.38 -40.00
C LEU A 287 -23.48 -2.72 -41.14
N ARG A 288 -24.17 -2.30 -42.20
CA ARG A 288 -23.56 -1.58 -43.35
C ARG A 288 -23.52 -0.09 -43.06
N SER A 289 -22.46 0.54 -43.52
CA SER A 289 -22.34 2.00 -43.48
C SER A 289 -23.40 2.64 -44.41
N THR A 290 -24.20 3.53 -43.87
CA THR A 290 -25.23 4.28 -44.58
C THR A 290 -24.79 5.74 -44.81
N GLY A 291 -23.74 6.19 -44.19
CA GLY A 291 -23.20 7.55 -44.36
C GLY A 291 -22.00 7.82 -43.48
N MET A 292 -21.24 8.81 -43.85
CA MET A 292 -20.08 9.30 -43.09
C MET A 292 -20.15 10.84 -43.01
N MET A 293 -19.73 11.39 -41.90
CA MET A 293 -19.68 12.83 -41.64
C MET A 293 -18.37 13.25 -40.98
N MET A 294 -18.00 14.54 -41.20
CA MET A 294 -16.81 15.17 -40.61
C MET A 294 -15.50 14.47 -40.99
N PRO A 295 -15.22 14.20 -42.28
CA PRO A 295 -13.96 13.57 -42.68
C PRO A 295 -12.75 14.34 -42.14
N ARG A 296 -11.71 13.63 -41.78
CA ARG A 296 -10.46 14.13 -41.18
C ARG A 296 -10.60 14.72 -39.77
N ALA A 297 -11.77 14.63 -39.14
CA ALA A 297 -11.95 15.04 -37.74
C ALA A 297 -11.80 13.86 -36.77
N ASN A 298 -11.29 14.13 -35.58
CA ASN A 298 -11.38 13.22 -34.44
C ASN A 298 -12.77 13.35 -33.80
N VAL A 299 -13.39 12.26 -33.47
CA VAL A 299 -14.63 12.25 -32.70
C VAL A 299 -14.33 11.94 -31.22
N TYR A 300 -14.84 12.78 -30.33
CA TYR A 300 -14.60 12.63 -28.89
C TYR A 300 -15.80 12.07 -28.16
N THR A 301 -17.03 12.60 -28.40
CA THR A 301 -18.23 12.08 -27.72
C THR A 301 -19.49 12.25 -28.56
N PHE A 302 -20.44 11.32 -28.33
CA PHE A 302 -21.83 11.41 -28.79
C PHE A 302 -22.73 11.65 -27.58
N VAL A 303 -23.63 12.62 -27.67
CA VAL A 303 -24.58 12.95 -26.63
C VAL A 303 -25.99 13.09 -27.21
N ASN A 304 -26.95 12.39 -26.59
CA ASN A 304 -28.36 12.53 -26.88
C ASN A 304 -28.93 13.70 -26.07
N ASP A 305 -29.55 14.69 -26.75
CA ASP A 305 -30.16 15.85 -26.09
C ASP A 305 -31.57 15.54 -25.54
N HIS A 306 -32.06 14.31 -25.71
CA HIS A 306 -33.42 13.86 -25.37
C HIS A 306 -34.55 14.64 -26.09
N HIS A 307 -34.18 15.47 -27.07
CA HIS A 307 -35.10 16.23 -27.93
C HIS A 307 -35.04 15.78 -29.39
N GLY A 308 -34.56 14.58 -29.65
CA GLY A 308 -34.49 13.97 -30.96
C GLY A 308 -33.22 14.28 -31.77
N ASN A 309 -32.18 14.75 -31.11
CA ASN A 309 -30.91 14.99 -31.78
C ASN A 309 -29.77 14.21 -31.09
N ILE A 310 -28.80 13.80 -31.92
CA ILE A 310 -27.47 13.39 -31.49
C ILE A 310 -26.49 14.51 -31.72
N TRP A 311 -25.78 14.87 -30.70
CA TRP A 311 -24.71 15.85 -30.78
C TRP A 311 -23.36 15.16 -30.75
N VAL A 312 -22.48 15.62 -31.64
CA VAL A 312 -21.17 15.01 -31.81
C VAL A 312 -20.09 16.06 -31.60
N SER A 313 -19.25 15.85 -30.60
CA SER A 313 -18.08 16.69 -30.37
C SER A 313 -16.90 16.20 -31.22
N THR A 314 -16.22 17.10 -31.89
CA THR A 314 -15.11 16.76 -32.78
C THR A 314 -13.98 17.77 -32.70
N SER A 315 -12.83 17.42 -33.29
CA SER A 315 -11.70 18.36 -33.48
C SER A 315 -11.94 19.42 -34.58
N ALA A 316 -13.10 19.42 -35.21
CA ALA A 316 -13.44 20.33 -36.29
C ALA A 316 -14.81 21.02 -36.10
N GLY A 317 -15.25 21.17 -34.88
CA GLY A 317 -16.52 21.76 -34.47
C GLY A 317 -17.48 20.76 -33.84
N VAL A 318 -18.73 21.17 -33.67
CA VAL A 318 -19.79 20.33 -33.09
C VAL A 318 -20.90 20.12 -34.10
N VAL A 319 -21.36 18.88 -34.21
CA VAL A 319 -22.44 18.48 -35.11
C VAL A 319 -23.71 18.24 -34.33
N ARG A 320 -24.82 18.83 -34.74
CA ARG A 320 -26.17 18.46 -34.34
C ARG A 320 -26.80 17.63 -35.42
N TYR A 321 -27.09 16.38 -35.17
CA TYR A 321 -27.76 15.45 -36.09
C TYR A 321 -29.18 15.20 -35.61
N GLU A 322 -30.16 15.54 -36.44
CA GLU A 322 -31.60 15.38 -36.16
C GLU A 322 -32.08 14.01 -36.64
N LEU A 323 -32.49 13.17 -35.69
CA LEU A 323 -32.85 11.78 -35.95
C LEU A 323 -34.10 11.62 -36.82
N ALA A 324 -35.08 12.55 -36.74
CA ALA A 324 -36.33 12.48 -37.46
C ALA A 324 -36.15 12.80 -38.99
N THR A 325 -35.22 13.67 -39.31
CA THR A 325 -35.04 14.17 -40.70
C THR A 325 -33.74 13.69 -41.34
N ASN A 326 -32.86 13.05 -40.57
CA ASN A 326 -31.50 12.69 -40.98
C ASN A 326 -30.65 13.90 -41.46
N LYS A 327 -31.00 15.10 -41.01
CA LYS A 327 -30.25 16.32 -41.33
C LYS A 327 -29.26 16.65 -40.24
N SER A 328 -28.13 17.21 -40.65
CA SER A 328 -27.12 17.68 -39.73
C SER A 328 -26.84 19.16 -39.90
N LYS A 329 -26.46 19.80 -38.80
CA LYS A 329 -25.91 21.15 -38.75
C LYS A 329 -24.57 21.11 -38.04
N VAL A 330 -23.55 21.67 -38.66
CA VAL A 330 -22.21 21.80 -38.11
C VAL A 330 -22.03 23.22 -37.60
N PHE A 331 -21.61 23.35 -36.35
CA PHE A 331 -21.24 24.61 -35.75
C PHE A 331 -19.71 24.70 -35.65
N THR A 332 -19.13 25.76 -36.13
CA THR A 332 -17.68 26.04 -36.08
C THR A 332 -17.46 27.48 -35.64
N GLU A 333 -16.22 27.85 -35.36
CA GLU A 333 -15.83 29.24 -35.12
C GLU A 333 -16.25 30.18 -36.25
N ALA A 334 -16.19 29.71 -37.52
CA ALA A 334 -16.49 30.50 -38.68
C ALA A 334 -18.00 30.82 -38.85
N ASN A 335 -18.91 29.98 -38.28
CA ASN A 335 -20.35 30.11 -38.50
C ASN A 335 -21.18 30.24 -37.23
N SER A 336 -20.54 30.33 -36.08
CA SER A 336 -21.18 30.41 -34.76
C SER A 336 -20.29 31.17 -33.77
N GLN A 337 -20.77 31.33 -32.53
CA GLN A 337 -19.94 31.84 -31.42
C GLN A 337 -19.22 30.72 -30.69
N LEU A 338 -18.84 29.65 -31.36
CA LEU A 338 -18.02 28.57 -30.77
C LEU A 338 -16.62 29.13 -30.49
N PRO A 339 -16.09 29.01 -29.24
CA PRO A 339 -14.79 29.60 -28.92
C PRO A 339 -13.60 28.92 -29.59
N SER A 340 -13.72 27.61 -29.88
CA SER A 340 -12.74 26.84 -30.63
C SER A 340 -13.41 25.68 -31.36
N ASN A 341 -12.87 25.26 -32.49
CA ASN A 341 -13.32 24.07 -33.22
C ASN A 341 -12.95 22.76 -32.51
N GLU A 342 -12.00 22.80 -31.60
CA GLU A 342 -11.62 21.65 -30.76
C GLU A 342 -12.64 21.48 -29.61
N VAL A 343 -13.65 20.62 -29.81
CA VAL A 343 -14.77 20.42 -28.89
C VAL A 343 -14.62 19.10 -28.18
N PHE A 344 -14.28 19.11 -26.88
CA PHE A 344 -13.98 17.88 -26.10
C PHE A 344 -15.23 17.14 -25.65
N CYS A 345 -16.18 17.85 -25.04
CA CYS A 345 -17.42 17.25 -24.58
C CYS A 345 -18.56 18.25 -24.56
N LEU A 346 -19.77 17.73 -24.42
CA LEU A 346 -20.98 18.54 -24.25
C LEU A 346 -22.01 17.79 -23.40
N GLY A 347 -22.93 18.53 -22.81
CA GLY A 347 -24.05 17.99 -22.05
C GLY A 347 -25.23 18.94 -22.03
N PHE A 348 -26.41 18.43 -21.71
CA PHE A 348 -27.65 19.20 -21.74
C PHE A 348 -28.33 19.22 -20.35
N ASP A 349 -28.95 20.34 -20.02
CA ASP A 349 -29.86 20.43 -18.90
C ASP A 349 -31.29 19.98 -19.28
N ASP A 350 -32.19 19.94 -18.31
CA ASP A 350 -33.59 19.51 -18.53
C ASP A 350 -34.37 20.48 -19.44
N GLN A 351 -33.86 21.67 -19.74
CA GLN A 351 -34.45 22.66 -20.63
C GLN A 351 -33.91 22.54 -22.06
N GLY A 352 -32.95 21.62 -22.29
CA GLY A 352 -32.27 21.44 -23.56
C GLY A 352 -31.19 22.49 -23.86
N THR A 353 -30.81 23.31 -22.88
CA THR A 353 -29.63 24.15 -22.98
C THR A 353 -28.38 23.28 -23.01
N GLY A 354 -27.58 23.40 -24.06
CA GLY A 354 -26.33 22.69 -24.21
C GLY A 354 -25.17 23.44 -23.56
N TYR A 355 -24.27 22.72 -22.90
CA TYR A 355 -23.01 23.23 -22.36
C TYR A 355 -21.89 22.55 -23.14
N ILE A 356 -21.08 23.31 -23.83
CA ILE A 356 -20.10 22.81 -24.80
C ILE A 356 -18.70 23.22 -24.34
N SER A 357 -17.86 22.24 -24.03
CA SER A 357 -16.47 22.44 -23.62
C SER A 357 -15.54 22.38 -24.84
N THR A 358 -14.81 23.46 -25.06
CA THR A 358 -13.83 23.60 -26.13
C THR A 358 -12.45 23.93 -25.57
N ASP A 359 -11.44 23.87 -26.41
CA ASP A 359 -10.09 24.36 -26.08
C ASP A 359 -10.07 25.87 -25.78
N GLY A 360 -10.98 26.64 -26.41
CA GLY A 360 -11.17 28.08 -26.14
C GLY A 360 -12.08 28.40 -24.96
N GLY A 361 -12.50 27.38 -24.16
CA GLY A 361 -13.36 27.51 -22.99
C GLY A 361 -14.79 26.99 -23.20
N LEU A 362 -15.62 27.20 -22.18
CA LEU A 362 -17.02 26.74 -22.14
C LEU A 362 -17.97 27.75 -22.78
N CYS A 363 -18.87 27.27 -23.63
CA CYS A 363 -19.98 28.05 -24.21
C CYS A 363 -21.31 27.30 -24.08
N THR A 364 -22.41 27.94 -24.42
CA THR A 364 -23.76 27.36 -24.32
C THR A 364 -24.46 27.34 -25.66
N TYR A 365 -25.36 26.35 -25.84
CA TYR A 365 -26.31 26.27 -26.92
C TYR A 365 -27.70 26.67 -26.44
N ASP A 366 -28.31 27.66 -27.08
CA ASP A 366 -29.69 28.09 -26.84
C ASP A 366 -30.63 27.26 -27.72
N PRO A 367 -31.49 26.40 -27.15
CA PRO A 367 -32.38 25.52 -27.92
C PRO A 367 -33.52 26.29 -28.63
N GLN A 368 -33.93 27.47 -28.10
CA GLN A 368 -34.99 28.27 -28.70
C GLN A 368 -34.51 29.01 -29.92
N ARG A 369 -33.35 29.62 -29.83
CA ARG A 369 -32.75 30.36 -30.96
C ARG A 369 -31.94 29.45 -31.88
N LYS A 370 -31.61 28.24 -31.46
CA LYS A 370 -30.79 27.27 -32.20
C LYS A 370 -29.41 27.81 -32.58
N ILE A 371 -28.81 28.56 -31.68
CA ILE A 371 -27.48 29.15 -31.80
C ILE A 371 -26.57 28.83 -30.66
N ILE A 372 -25.27 28.89 -30.86
CA ILE A 372 -24.26 28.84 -29.82
C ILE A 372 -23.99 30.26 -29.33
N VAL A 373 -23.92 30.45 -28.00
CA VAL A 373 -23.70 31.72 -27.35
C VAL A 373 -22.46 31.63 -26.47
N ALA A 374 -21.48 32.45 -26.72
CA ALA A 374 -20.33 32.63 -25.85
C ALA A 374 -20.65 33.64 -24.71
N ASN A 375 -20.04 33.44 -23.55
CA ASN A 375 -19.98 34.44 -22.44
C ASN A 375 -21.19 34.63 -21.50
N GLN A 376 -22.19 33.78 -21.48
CA GLN A 376 -23.31 33.86 -20.51
C GLN A 376 -23.10 33.01 -19.21
N LEU A 377 -21.89 32.56 -18.99
CA LEU A 377 -21.59 31.66 -17.88
C LEU A 377 -20.93 32.37 -16.69
N PRO A 378 -21.16 31.87 -15.44
CA PRO A 378 -20.48 32.37 -14.26
C PRO A 378 -18.95 32.36 -14.41
N ARG A 379 -18.29 33.37 -13.79
CA ARG A 379 -16.82 33.49 -13.85
C ARG A 379 -16.09 32.22 -13.39
N GLN A 380 -16.63 31.54 -12.39
CA GLN A 380 -16.06 30.29 -11.83
C GLN A 380 -16.01 29.16 -12.87
N LEU A 381 -17.03 29.01 -13.74
CA LEU A 381 -17.02 28.01 -14.81
C LEU A 381 -16.06 28.39 -15.94
N LYS A 382 -15.83 29.67 -16.17
CA LYS A 382 -14.88 30.17 -17.17
C LYS A 382 -13.41 29.97 -16.75
N GLN A 383 -13.15 29.71 -15.47
CA GLN A 383 -11.80 29.46 -14.95
C GLN A 383 -11.39 27.99 -15.11
N VAL A 384 -12.29 27.13 -15.54
CA VAL A 384 -11.99 25.72 -15.83
C VAL A 384 -11.62 25.61 -17.31
N ASP A 385 -10.39 25.22 -17.56
CA ASP A 385 -9.84 25.17 -18.92
C ASP A 385 -10.57 24.14 -19.79
N MET A 386 -10.85 22.95 -19.25
CA MET A 386 -11.48 21.88 -20.00
C MET A 386 -12.33 20.96 -19.10
N PHE A 387 -13.49 20.55 -19.62
CA PHE A 387 -14.31 19.51 -19.02
C PHE A 387 -14.17 18.21 -19.79
N ARG A 388 -14.03 17.10 -19.07
CA ARG A 388 -14.05 15.74 -19.65
C ARG A 388 -15.48 15.25 -19.86
N THR A 389 -16.36 15.59 -18.93
CA THR A 389 -17.73 15.08 -18.91
C THR A 389 -18.68 16.14 -18.37
N ILE A 390 -19.79 16.33 -19.06
CA ILE A 390 -20.92 17.17 -18.63
C ILE A 390 -22.19 16.32 -18.73
N LEU A 391 -22.82 16.03 -17.59
CA LEU A 391 -24.02 15.17 -17.51
C LEU A 391 -25.19 15.91 -16.90
N GLY A 392 -26.34 15.91 -17.60
CA GLY A 392 -27.60 16.36 -17.03
C GLY A 392 -28.04 15.47 -15.86
N GLN A 393 -28.50 16.10 -14.79
CA GLN A 393 -29.02 15.44 -13.61
C GLN A 393 -30.47 15.82 -13.42
N ARG A 394 -31.27 14.91 -12.82
CA ARG A 394 -32.66 15.22 -12.46
C ARG A 394 -32.74 16.52 -11.64
N GLY A 395 -33.70 17.39 -11.99
CA GLY A 395 -33.90 18.69 -11.37
C GLY A 395 -33.04 19.80 -11.97
N GLY A 396 -32.64 19.65 -13.25
CA GLY A 396 -31.99 20.67 -14.06
C GLY A 396 -30.59 21.04 -13.62
N ARG A 397 -29.94 20.21 -12.82
CA ARG A 397 -28.54 20.38 -12.44
C ARG A 397 -27.64 19.65 -13.44
N LEU A 398 -26.41 20.10 -13.54
CA LEU A 398 -25.36 19.48 -14.36
C LEU A 398 -24.26 18.97 -13.43
N LEU A 399 -23.88 17.72 -13.63
CA LEU A 399 -22.63 17.21 -13.10
C LEU A 399 -21.52 17.57 -14.10
N MET A 400 -20.56 18.31 -13.64
CA MET A 400 -19.43 18.79 -14.45
C MET A 400 -18.13 18.22 -13.90
N VAL A 401 -17.42 17.48 -14.74
CA VAL A 401 -16.14 16.84 -14.40
C VAL A 401 -15.02 17.56 -15.14
N PRO A 402 -14.23 18.40 -14.46
CA PRO A 402 -13.09 19.06 -15.07
C PRO A 402 -11.99 18.04 -15.43
N GLN A 403 -11.08 18.41 -16.32
CA GLN A 403 -9.91 17.57 -16.62
C GLN A 403 -9.01 17.40 -15.39
N LEU A 404 -8.85 18.48 -14.64
CA LEU A 404 -8.10 18.52 -13.39
C LEU A 404 -9.00 19.05 -12.28
N GLY A 405 -8.92 18.44 -11.10
CA GLY A 405 -9.68 18.81 -9.92
C GLY A 405 -10.94 17.98 -9.70
N MET A 406 -11.70 18.35 -8.66
CA MET A 406 -12.86 17.60 -8.22
C MET A 406 -14.11 17.93 -9.06
N PRO A 407 -15.00 16.95 -9.31
CA PRO A 407 -16.26 17.18 -9.97
C PRO A 407 -17.19 18.04 -9.12
N PHE A 408 -18.10 18.72 -9.75
CA PHE A 408 -19.07 19.56 -9.06
C PHE A 408 -20.45 19.54 -9.73
N LEU A 409 -21.47 19.86 -8.95
CA LEU A 409 -22.82 20.07 -9.42
C LEU A 409 -23.03 21.56 -9.69
N TYR A 410 -23.45 21.89 -10.90
CA TYR A 410 -23.85 23.24 -11.31
C TYR A 410 -25.35 23.31 -11.46
N SER A 411 -25.99 24.29 -10.86
CA SER A 411 -27.41 24.62 -11.05
C SER A 411 -27.54 25.84 -11.93
N PRO A 412 -28.00 25.71 -13.18
CA PRO A 412 -28.17 26.85 -14.09
C PRO A 412 -29.13 27.90 -13.58
N THR A 413 -30.23 27.49 -12.94
CA THR A 413 -31.28 28.40 -12.45
C THR A 413 -30.81 29.28 -11.29
N THR A 414 -29.98 28.76 -10.39
CA THR A 414 -29.46 29.48 -9.21
C THR A 414 -28.01 29.94 -9.40
N GLN A 415 -27.38 29.53 -10.47
CA GLN A 415 -25.94 29.71 -10.77
C GLN A 415 -25.02 29.18 -9.65
N LYS A 416 -25.52 28.29 -8.80
CA LYS A 416 -24.79 27.72 -7.67
C LYS A 416 -23.91 26.55 -8.14
N ILE A 417 -22.66 26.57 -7.68
CA ILE A 417 -21.72 25.46 -7.81
C ILE A 417 -21.57 24.77 -6.47
N THR A 418 -21.65 23.44 -6.46
CA THR A 418 -21.43 22.61 -5.28
C THR A 418 -20.40 21.56 -5.60
N THR A 419 -19.19 21.69 -5.09
CA THR A 419 -18.10 20.74 -5.31
C THR A 419 -18.42 19.42 -4.63
N LEU A 420 -18.20 18.31 -5.31
CA LEU A 420 -18.30 16.97 -4.76
C LEU A 420 -16.90 16.61 -4.21
N HIS A 421 -16.79 16.54 -2.90
CA HIS A 421 -15.54 16.14 -2.27
C HIS A 421 -15.53 14.62 -2.11
N PHE A 422 -14.56 13.99 -2.71
CA PHE A 422 -14.24 12.57 -2.53
C PHE A 422 -12.84 12.49 -1.93
N ASP A 423 -12.69 11.71 -0.87
CA ASP A 423 -11.40 11.44 -0.23
C ASP A 423 -10.59 10.46 -1.11
N ILE A 424 -10.34 10.81 -2.36
CA ILE A 424 -9.49 10.06 -3.27
C ILE A 424 -8.04 10.45 -2.96
N TYR A 425 -7.26 9.48 -2.48
CA TYR A 425 -5.87 9.68 -2.11
C TYR A 425 -4.91 9.44 -3.29
N GLU A 426 -5.18 10.09 -4.41
CA GLU A 426 -4.25 10.18 -5.52
C GLU A 426 -3.74 11.62 -5.59
N PRO A 427 -2.47 11.84 -5.95
CA PRO A 427 -1.92 13.21 -6.02
C PRO A 427 -2.71 14.13 -6.97
N GLU A 428 -3.25 13.56 -8.05
CA GLU A 428 -4.15 14.21 -9.00
C GLU A 428 -5.04 13.16 -9.65
N PRO A 429 -6.20 12.82 -9.04
CA PRO A 429 -7.07 11.78 -9.59
C PRO A 429 -7.63 12.23 -10.93
N THR A 430 -7.23 11.55 -12.00
CA THR A 430 -7.84 11.74 -13.31
C THR A 430 -9.12 10.93 -13.38
N LEU A 431 -10.24 11.58 -13.20
CA LEU A 431 -11.57 10.98 -13.39
C LEU A 431 -11.80 10.73 -14.88
N LEU A 432 -12.04 9.48 -15.27
CA LEU A 432 -12.20 9.09 -16.67
C LEU A 432 -13.66 9.11 -17.08
N ASP A 433 -14.51 8.36 -16.37
CA ASP A 433 -15.94 8.29 -16.61
C ASP A 433 -16.72 8.44 -15.31
N PHE A 434 -17.98 8.86 -15.43
CA PHE A 434 -18.82 9.14 -14.28
C PHE A 434 -20.27 8.75 -14.58
N ILE A 435 -20.88 7.96 -13.69
CA ILE A 435 -22.29 7.58 -13.74
C ILE A 435 -23.01 8.06 -12.49
N SER A 436 -24.13 8.75 -12.66
CA SER A 436 -25.01 9.11 -11.57
C SER A 436 -26.12 8.05 -11.40
N LEU A 437 -26.21 7.48 -10.22
CA LEU A 437 -27.29 6.58 -9.83
C LEU A 437 -28.48 7.33 -9.19
N GLY A 438 -28.40 8.65 -9.10
CA GLY A 438 -29.33 9.50 -8.39
C GLY A 438 -29.13 9.51 -6.87
N HIS A 439 -29.79 10.46 -6.17
CA HIS A 439 -29.72 10.59 -4.71
C HIS A 439 -28.30 10.73 -4.16
N ASN A 440 -27.45 11.50 -4.84
CA ASN A 440 -26.03 11.68 -4.52
C ASN A 440 -25.20 10.39 -4.54
N ARG A 441 -25.63 9.38 -5.30
CA ARG A 441 -24.89 8.13 -5.51
C ARG A 441 -24.21 8.15 -6.86
N TYR A 442 -22.95 7.84 -6.87
CA TYR A 442 -22.11 7.91 -8.07
C TYR A 442 -21.23 6.68 -8.19
N ILE A 443 -21.02 6.24 -9.43
CA ILE A 443 -19.96 5.29 -9.78
C ILE A 443 -19.07 5.97 -10.80
N PHE A 444 -17.77 5.93 -10.58
CA PHE A 444 -16.80 6.52 -11.48
C PHE A 444 -15.52 5.70 -11.47
N ASN A 445 -14.73 5.86 -12.52
CA ASN A 445 -13.41 5.26 -12.59
C ASN A 445 -12.33 6.32 -12.70
N THR A 446 -11.16 5.96 -12.19
CA THR A 446 -9.91 6.71 -12.32
C THR A 446 -8.87 5.81 -12.99
N SER A 447 -7.63 6.28 -13.08
CA SER A 447 -6.51 5.45 -13.52
C SER A 447 -6.19 4.30 -12.57
N THR A 448 -6.64 4.32 -11.31
CA THR A 448 -6.28 3.36 -10.26
C THR A 448 -7.39 2.42 -9.84
N GLY A 449 -8.63 2.67 -10.21
CA GLY A 449 -9.73 1.81 -9.81
C GLY A 449 -11.11 2.35 -10.16
N ILE A 450 -12.11 1.60 -9.76
CA ILE A 450 -13.51 1.98 -9.80
C ILE A 450 -13.94 2.38 -8.41
N TYR A 451 -14.73 3.44 -8.32
CA TYR A 451 -15.21 3.99 -7.05
C TYR A 451 -16.72 4.06 -7.02
N TYR A 452 -17.28 3.81 -5.86
CA TYR A 452 -18.67 4.13 -5.52
C TYR A 452 -18.69 5.18 -4.41
N ALA A 453 -19.50 6.21 -4.57
CA ALA A 453 -19.70 7.27 -3.58
C ALA A 453 -21.19 7.52 -3.35
N ASP A 454 -21.62 7.71 -2.10
CA ASP A 454 -23.01 8.01 -1.74
C ASP A 454 -23.17 9.32 -0.93
N GLY A 455 -22.15 10.17 -0.94
CA GLY A 455 -22.10 11.42 -0.18
C GLY A 455 -21.69 11.26 1.30
N LYS A 456 -21.55 10.03 1.79
CA LYS A 456 -21.06 9.70 3.15
C LYS A 456 -19.86 8.77 3.09
N THR A 457 -19.90 7.79 2.20
CA THR A 457 -18.89 6.77 2.05
C THR A 457 -18.27 6.84 0.67
N LEU A 458 -16.99 6.57 0.59
CA LEU A 458 -16.27 6.31 -0.64
C LEU A 458 -15.74 4.89 -0.56
N ARG A 459 -16.08 4.06 -1.55
CA ARG A 459 -15.56 2.68 -1.68
C ARG A 459 -14.74 2.59 -2.95
N GLN A 460 -13.58 1.99 -2.84
CA GLN A 460 -12.71 1.67 -3.97
C GLN A 460 -12.81 0.16 -4.26
N PHE A 461 -12.94 -0.19 -5.52
CA PHE A 461 -12.91 -1.57 -5.99
C PHE A 461 -11.60 -1.84 -6.72
N GLY A 462 -11.06 -3.02 -6.49
CA GLY A 462 -9.76 -3.41 -7.03
C GLY A 462 -9.68 -4.90 -7.33
N HIS A 463 -8.47 -5.42 -7.28
CA HIS A 463 -8.19 -6.82 -7.62
C HIS A 463 -8.97 -7.83 -6.76
N ILE A 464 -9.11 -7.54 -5.46
CA ILE A 464 -9.88 -8.39 -4.53
C ILE A 464 -11.39 -8.41 -4.81
N ASP A 465 -11.87 -7.52 -5.67
CA ASP A 465 -13.26 -7.43 -6.08
C ASP A 465 -13.52 -8.03 -7.46
N GLY A 466 -12.49 -8.60 -8.09
CA GLY A 466 -12.56 -9.21 -9.42
C GLY A 466 -12.10 -8.31 -10.56
N LEU A 467 -11.48 -7.16 -10.28
CA LEU A 467 -10.88 -6.28 -11.28
C LEU A 467 -9.42 -6.68 -11.52
N ASN A 468 -9.17 -7.55 -12.46
CA ASN A 468 -7.82 -8.07 -12.75
C ASN A 468 -6.95 -7.08 -13.56
N ASP A 469 -7.56 -6.10 -14.21
CA ASP A 469 -6.89 -5.06 -14.99
C ASP A 469 -7.44 -3.70 -14.59
N LYS A 470 -6.57 -2.71 -14.40
CA LYS A 470 -6.92 -1.35 -14.00
C LYS A 470 -6.66 -0.30 -15.08
N MET A 471 -6.29 -0.73 -16.27
CA MET A 471 -6.05 0.20 -17.38
C MET A 471 -7.35 0.59 -18.06
N PHE A 472 -8.09 1.50 -17.42
CA PHE A 472 -9.33 2.04 -17.95
C PHE A 472 -9.10 3.09 -19.04
N GLN A 473 -10.05 3.17 -19.96
CA GLN A 473 -10.09 4.20 -20.98
C GLN A 473 -11.29 5.13 -20.73
N SER A 474 -11.29 6.32 -21.32
CA SER A 474 -12.49 7.16 -21.33
C SER A 474 -13.61 6.45 -22.12
N HIS A 475 -14.84 6.63 -21.67
CA HIS A 475 -16.04 5.97 -22.23
C HIS A 475 -16.02 4.44 -22.08
N SER A 476 -15.32 3.95 -21.05
CA SER A 476 -15.23 2.53 -20.72
C SER A 476 -16.25 2.06 -19.67
N LEU A 477 -16.97 2.98 -19.05
CA LEU A 477 -17.94 2.69 -17.98
C LEU A 477 -19.37 2.94 -18.48
N ILE A 478 -20.19 1.89 -18.50
CA ILE A 478 -21.57 1.95 -19.02
C ILE A 478 -22.55 1.35 -18.02
N LEU A 479 -23.66 2.03 -17.77
CA LEU A 479 -24.82 1.48 -17.09
C LEU A 479 -25.80 0.93 -18.13
N SER A 480 -26.00 -0.38 -18.12
CA SER A 480 -27.02 -1.05 -18.95
C SER A 480 -27.98 -1.84 -18.08
N GLY A 481 -29.22 -1.38 -17.98
CA GLY A 481 -30.20 -1.93 -17.08
C GLY A 481 -29.79 -1.77 -15.61
N ARG A 482 -29.57 -2.89 -14.90
CA ARG A 482 -29.11 -2.91 -13.51
C ARG A 482 -27.62 -3.25 -13.39
N ARG A 483 -26.90 -3.33 -14.49
CA ARG A 483 -25.50 -3.71 -14.53
C ARG A 483 -24.59 -2.56 -14.94
N ILE A 484 -23.52 -2.44 -14.21
CA ILE A 484 -22.37 -1.65 -14.61
C ILE A 484 -21.45 -2.55 -15.43
N TRP A 485 -21.08 -2.07 -16.58
CA TRP A 485 -20.09 -2.69 -17.46
C TRP A 485 -18.88 -1.79 -17.57
N VAL A 486 -17.73 -2.39 -17.50
CA VAL A 486 -16.46 -1.69 -17.56
C VAL A 486 -15.53 -2.39 -18.53
N ALA A 487 -14.99 -1.62 -19.48
CA ALA A 487 -13.93 -2.11 -20.35
C ALA A 487 -12.56 -1.64 -19.86
N THR A 488 -11.65 -2.58 -19.73
CA THR A 488 -10.21 -2.31 -19.62
C THR A 488 -9.55 -2.45 -21.00
N LEU A 489 -8.25 -2.27 -21.10
CA LEU A 489 -7.56 -2.48 -22.40
C LEU A 489 -7.71 -3.92 -22.93
N SER A 490 -7.84 -4.90 -22.06
CA SER A 490 -7.75 -6.33 -22.41
C SER A 490 -8.98 -7.14 -22.07
N SER A 491 -9.90 -6.60 -21.27
CA SER A 491 -11.07 -7.34 -20.75
C SER A 491 -12.29 -6.46 -20.59
N ILE A 492 -13.45 -7.11 -20.54
CA ILE A 492 -14.70 -6.47 -20.13
C ILE A 492 -15.16 -7.15 -18.85
N VAL A 493 -15.48 -6.36 -17.84
CA VAL A 493 -16.03 -6.83 -16.58
C VAL A 493 -17.42 -6.20 -16.35
N TRP A 494 -18.25 -6.86 -15.56
CA TRP A 494 -19.56 -6.34 -15.18
C TRP A 494 -19.84 -6.63 -13.71
N ALA A 495 -20.68 -5.80 -13.11
CA ALA A 495 -21.20 -5.98 -11.76
C ALA A 495 -22.68 -5.56 -11.70
N ASP A 496 -23.47 -6.21 -10.88
CA ASP A 496 -24.80 -5.72 -10.57
C ASP A 496 -24.72 -4.48 -9.67
N VAL A 497 -25.51 -3.45 -9.96
CA VAL A 497 -25.51 -2.19 -9.18
C VAL A 497 -25.79 -2.48 -7.70
N ASP A 498 -26.66 -3.45 -7.41
CA ASP A 498 -26.98 -3.81 -6.03
C ASP A 498 -25.77 -4.39 -5.28
N ASP A 499 -24.91 -5.17 -5.96
CA ASP A 499 -23.70 -5.72 -5.37
C ASP A 499 -22.69 -4.62 -5.05
N ILE A 500 -22.62 -3.58 -5.89
CA ILE A 500 -21.75 -2.42 -5.65
C ILE A 500 -22.28 -1.58 -4.47
N VAL A 501 -23.61 -1.34 -4.42
CA VAL A 501 -24.22 -0.41 -3.47
C VAL A 501 -24.42 -1.04 -2.09
N ASN A 502 -24.90 -2.29 -2.04
CA ASN A 502 -25.37 -2.94 -0.81
C ASN A 502 -24.40 -3.99 -0.25
N HIS A 503 -23.25 -4.18 -0.87
CA HIS A 503 -22.33 -5.19 -0.40
C HIS A 503 -21.76 -4.86 0.98
N HIS A 504 -21.95 -5.78 1.93
CA HIS A 504 -21.40 -5.69 3.28
C HIS A 504 -20.18 -6.63 3.36
N TYR A 505 -19.02 -6.06 3.50
CA TYR A 505 -17.79 -6.83 3.65
C TYR A 505 -17.59 -7.24 5.11
N ARG A 506 -16.99 -8.41 5.31
CA ARG A 506 -16.54 -8.81 6.65
C ARG A 506 -15.32 -7.99 7.06
N PRO A 507 -15.23 -7.59 8.34
CA PRO A 507 -14.04 -6.95 8.85
C PRO A 507 -12.81 -7.84 8.64
N ILE A 508 -11.75 -7.28 8.09
CA ILE A 508 -10.47 -7.93 7.89
C ILE A 508 -9.51 -7.36 8.92
N ARG A 509 -8.92 -8.23 9.73
CA ARG A 509 -7.96 -7.82 10.76
C ARG A 509 -6.61 -7.47 10.15
N ILE A 510 -5.87 -6.62 10.86
CA ILE A 510 -4.52 -6.21 10.50
C ILE A 510 -3.54 -6.85 11.48
N SER A 511 -2.55 -7.58 11.00
CA SER A 511 -1.44 -8.12 11.76
C SER A 511 -0.25 -7.16 11.77
N PHE A 512 0.65 -7.35 12.74
CA PHE A 512 1.85 -6.54 12.91
C PHE A 512 3.08 -7.47 12.95
N PRO A 513 3.60 -7.90 11.79
CA PRO A 513 4.68 -8.88 11.74
C PRO A 513 6.02 -8.35 12.27
N PHE A 514 6.19 -7.02 12.28
CA PHE A 514 7.40 -6.40 12.76
C PHE A 514 7.09 -5.10 13.50
N ILE A 515 7.61 -4.98 14.71
CA ILE A 515 7.55 -3.78 15.53
C ILE A 515 8.95 -3.54 16.12
N HIS A 516 9.44 -2.32 15.96
CA HIS A 516 10.69 -1.87 16.52
C HIS A 516 10.49 -0.59 17.32
N THR A 517 10.98 -0.59 18.55
CA THR A 517 11.02 0.57 19.44
C THR A 517 12.46 0.82 19.87
N ASN A 518 12.83 0.51 21.10
CA ASN A 518 14.23 0.39 21.55
C ASN A 518 14.81 -1.01 21.29
N HIS A 519 13.96 -1.99 21.00
CA HIS A 519 14.30 -3.35 20.60
C HIS A 519 13.33 -3.82 19.51
N ILE A 520 13.70 -4.87 18.81
CA ILE A 520 12.83 -5.56 17.86
C ILE A 520 11.93 -6.51 18.64
N PHE A 521 10.61 -6.36 18.46
CA PHE A 521 9.64 -7.25 19.10
C PHE A 521 9.79 -8.67 18.55
N GLN A 522 9.76 -9.63 19.44
CA GLN A 522 9.68 -11.03 19.05
C GLN A 522 8.26 -11.36 18.55
N PRO A 523 8.08 -12.43 17.77
CA PRO A 523 6.76 -12.81 17.24
C PRO A 523 5.67 -12.90 18.30
N GLU A 524 6.00 -13.35 19.53
CA GLU A 524 5.08 -13.42 20.66
C GLU A 524 4.63 -12.02 21.14
N GLU A 525 5.56 -11.06 21.13
CA GLU A 525 5.26 -9.67 21.50
C GLU A 525 4.40 -9.00 20.41
N CYS A 526 4.70 -9.23 19.15
CA CYS A 526 3.88 -8.77 18.01
C CYS A 526 2.46 -9.34 18.08
N ASN A 527 2.33 -10.63 18.41
CA ASN A 527 1.05 -11.28 18.56
C ASN A 527 0.24 -10.73 19.75
N LYS A 528 0.91 -10.39 20.86
CA LYS A 528 0.28 -9.67 21.97
C LYS A 528 -0.27 -8.31 21.54
N VAL A 529 0.44 -7.58 20.69
CA VAL A 529 -0.07 -6.32 20.12
C VAL A 529 -1.31 -6.58 19.27
N PHE A 530 -1.29 -7.61 18.43
CA PHE A 530 -2.45 -8.00 17.61
C PHE A 530 -3.70 -8.29 18.45
N THR A 531 -3.54 -8.95 19.62
CA THR A 531 -4.67 -9.32 20.49
C THR A 531 -5.13 -8.19 21.41
N THR A 532 -4.19 -7.36 21.88
CA THR A 532 -4.51 -6.29 22.84
C THR A 532 -4.73 -4.93 22.19
N HIS A 533 -4.36 -4.77 20.93
CA HIS A 533 -4.35 -3.50 20.19
C HIS A 533 -3.59 -2.40 20.95
N LYS A 534 -2.51 -2.78 21.65
CA LYS A 534 -1.76 -1.86 22.49
C LYS A 534 -0.25 -2.07 22.36
N ILE A 535 0.46 -0.96 22.13
CA ILE A 535 1.92 -0.89 22.18
C ILE A 535 2.31 0.04 23.32
N THR A 536 3.24 -0.42 24.18
CA THR A 536 3.83 0.44 25.21
C THR A 536 5.30 0.64 24.87
N LEU A 537 5.69 1.89 24.60
CA LEU A 537 7.08 2.22 24.30
C LEU A 537 7.95 2.10 25.56
N SER A 538 9.24 1.95 25.35
CA SER A 538 10.18 1.92 26.45
C SER A 538 10.40 3.33 27.02
N ARG A 539 10.89 3.40 28.27
CA ARG A 539 11.27 4.69 28.87
C ARG A 539 12.55 5.27 28.28
N GLN A 540 13.23 4.54 27.40
CA GLN A 540 14.52 4.93 26.83
C GLN A 540 14.39 5.50 25.40
N SER A 541 13.34 5.10 24.68
CA SER A 541 13.10 5.56 23.31
C SER A 541 11.62 5.87 23.13
N ARG A 542 11.35 6.94 22.36
CA ARG A 542 10.02 7.35 21.96
C ARG A 542 9.77 7.15 20.47
N ASP A 543 10.64 6.38 19.82
CA ASP A 543 10.55 6.06 18.40
C ASP A 543 9.73 4.79 18.22
N LEU A 544 8.91 4.77 17.19
CA LEU A 544 8.08 3.63 16.80
C LEU A 544 8.25 3.40 15.30
N LEU A 545 8.70 2.20 14.93
CA LEU A 545 8.63 1.68 13.58
C LEU A 545 7.78 0.41 13.62
N LEU A 546 6.73 0.35 12.83
CA LEU A 546 5.90 -0.84 12.70
C LEU A 546 5.60 -1.14 11.23
N TYR A 547 5.53 -2.43 10.93
CA TYR A 547 5.01 -2.97 9.68
C TYR A 547 3.68 -3.62 9.96
N PHE A 548 2.76 -3.51 9.03
CA PHE A 548 1.44 -4.08 9.19
C PHE A 548 0.99 -4.77 7.88
N THR A 549 0.16 -5.79 8.04
CA THR A 549 -0.38 -6.58 6.93
C THR A 549 -1.84 -6.92 7.21
N PRO A 550 -2.76 -6.72 6.23
CA PRO A 550 -4.12 -7.22 6.36
C PRO A 550 -4.10 -8.76 6.28
N ILE A 551 -4.83 -9.42 7.17
CA ILE A 551 -4.97 -10.88 7.13
C ILE A 551 -5.95 -11.27 6.03
N ILE A 552 -5.43 -11.32 4.81
CA ILE A 552 -6.20 -11.64 3.61
C ILE A 552 -5.33 -12.43 2.62
N TYR A 553 -5.88 -13.49 2.08
CA TYR A 553 -5.18 -14.39 1.16
C TYR A 553 -5.45 -13.99 -0.28
N ALA A 554 -5.01 -12.80 -0.66
CA ALA A 554 -5.20 -12.19 -1.97
C ALA A 554 -3.95 -11.44 -2.42
N ASN A 555 -3.91 -11.00 -3.66
CA ASN A 555 -2.91 -10.04 -4.09
C ASN A 555 -3.25 -8.67 -3.48
N THR A 556 -2.51 -8.28 -2.46
CA THR A 556 -2.72 -7.05 -1.71
C THR A 556 -1.82 -5.89 -2.15
N LYS A 557 -1.01 -6.07 -3.20
CA LYS A 557 -0.07 -5.05 -3.68
C LYS A 557 -0.74 -3.73 -4.08
N ASP A 558 -1.99 -3.82 -4.50
CA ASP A 558 -2.78 -2.67 -4.94
C ASP A 558 -3.55 -1.99 -3.82
N LEU A 559 -3.56 -2.55 -2.62
CA LEU A 559 -4.23 -1.94 -1.49
C LEU A 559 -3.38 -0.79 -0.95
N GLN A 560 -3.90 0.42 -1.06
CA GLN A 560 -3.33 1.59 -0.42
C GLN A 560 -3.87 1.71 0.99
N PHE A 561 -2.99 2.07 1.92
CA PHE A 561 -3.35 2.31 3.31
C PHE A 561 -3.06 3.76 3.69
N ARG A 562 -3.89 4.29 4.58
CA ARG A 562 -3.66 5.55 5.25
C ARG A 562 -3.64 5.35 6.76
N TYR A 563 -2.91 6.22 7.43
CA TYR A 563 -2.82 6.19 8.89
C TYR A 563 -2.80 7.61 9.46
N ARG A 564 -3.25 7.73 10.69
CA ARG A 564 -3.23 8.98 11.46
C ARG A 564 -3.11 8.68 12.94
N MET A 565 -2.23 9.39 13.63
CA MET A 565 -2.12 9.33 15.09
C MET A 565 -2.75 10.58 15.72
N ASP A 566 -3.74 10.37 16.56
CA ASP A 566 -4.43 11.45 17.23
C ASP A 566 -3.48 12.25 18.14
N GLY A 567 -3.56 13.59 18.06
CA GLY A 567 -2.71 14.50 18.79
C GLY A 567 -1.29 14.65 18.25
N VAL A 568 -0.92 13.91 17.18
CA VAL A 568 0.38 13.99 16.53
C VAL A 568 0.22 14.46 15.08
N ASP A 569 -0.65 13.79 14.32
CA ASP A 569 -0.89 14.11 12.91
C ASP A 569 -2.09 15.04 12.77
N LYS A 570 -1.96 16.07 11.94
CA LYS A 570 -3.06 16.98 11.58
C LYS A 570 -3.99 16.34 10.55
N GLU A 571 -3.42 15.58 9.63
CA GLU A 571 -4.11 14.97 8.48
C GLU A 571 -3.73 13.52 8.36
N TRP A 572 -4.50 12.77 7.56
CA TRP A 572 -4.17 11.41 7.20
C TRP A 572 -2.88 11.36 6.36
N ARG A 573 -2.04 10.38 6.63
CA ARG A 573 -0.83 10.08 5.85
C ARG A 573 -1.03 8.79 5.07
N LEU A 574 -0.52 8.74 3.84
CA LEU A 574 -0.43 7.49 3.10
C LEU A 574 0.73 6.64 3.62
N ALA A 575 0.46 5.35 3.81
CA ALA A 575 1.52 4.39 4.04
C ALA A 575 2.28 4.14 2.72
N ASN A 576 3.58 3.88 2.83
CA ASN A 576 4.36 3.48 1.67
C ASN A 576 3.99 2.06 1.18
N HIS A 577 4.55 1.66 0.05
CA HIS A 577 4.34 0.32 -0.51
C HIS A 577 4.69 -0.83 0.45
N ASP A 578 5.71 -0.63 1.28
CA ASP A 578 6.15 -1.62 2.27
C ASP A 578 5.28 -1.64 3.53
N ARG A 579 4.22 -0.84 3.58
CA ARG A 579 3.27 -0.73 4.70
C ARG A 579 3.95 -0.52 6.04
N ASN A 580 4.97 0.34 6.06
CA ASN A 580 5.63 0.72 7.29
C ASN A 580 5.18 2.11 7.77
N ILE A 581 5.09 2.25 9.09
CA ILE A 581 4.75 3.49 9.78
C ILE A 581 5.91 3.83 10.70
N PHE A 582 6.44 5.02 10.56
CA PHE A 582 7.54 5.50 11.38
C PHE A 582 7.19 6.81 12.06
N TYR A 583 7.29 6.82 13.38
CA TYR A 583 7.22 8.01 14.20
C TYR A 583 8.49 8.16 15.02
N LYS A 584 9.02 9.36 15.04
CA LYS A 584 10.19 9.73 15.82
C LYS A 584 9.79 10.67 16.95
N ASP A 585 10.38 10.48 18.14
CA ASP A 585 10.21 11.36 19.29
C ASP A 585 8.75 11.63 19.68
N LEU A 586 7.91 10.60 19.73
CA LEU A 586 6.49 10.73 20.07
C LEU A 586 6.29 11.50 21.40
N PRO A 587 5.28 12.36 21.51
CA PRO A 587 4.94 13.04 22.76
C PRO A 587 4.61 12.04 23.89
N PHE A 588 4.82 12.42 25.12
CA PHE A 588 4.42 11.59 26.25
C PHE A 588 2.90 11.50 26.34
N GLY A 589 2.41 10.34 26.74
CA GLY A 589 0.98 10.14 26.94
C GLY A 589 0.47 8.91 26.21
N THR A 590 -0.83 8.88 26.01
CA THR A 590 -1.53 7.83 25.27
C THR A 590 -2.05 8.43 23.97
N HIS A 591 -1.72 7.80 22.87
CA HIS A 591 -2.11 8.18 21.52
C HIS A 591 -2.89 7.04 20.86
N HIS A 592 -3.78 7.39 19.95
CA HIS A 592 -4.53 6.42 19.14
C HIS A 592 -4.04 6.51 17.70
N LEU A 593 -3.49 5.42 17.20
CA LEU A 593 -3.06 5.27 15.82
C LEU A 593 -4.15 4.53 15.05
N HIS A 594 -4.75 5.23 14.11
CA HIS A 594 -5.75 4.70 13.19
C HIS A 594 -5.05 4.27 11.90
N ILE A 595 -5.31 3.05 11.45
CA ILE A 595 -4.82 2.49 10.19
C ILE A 595 -6.02 1.98 9.43
N GLU A 596 -6.18 2.37 8.16
CA GLU A 596 -7.26 1.86 7.33
C GLU A 596 -6.85 1.75 5.85
N ALA A 597 -7.45 0.82 5.13
CA ALA A 597 -7.30 0.74 3.69
C ALA A 597 -8.16 1.83 3.02
N VAL A 598 -7.57 2.54 2.07
CA VAL A 598 -8.25 3.62 1.35
C VAL A 598 -9.44 3.07 0.58
N GLY A 599 -10.62 3.61 0.85
CA GLY A 599 -11.87 3.17 0.22
C GLY A 599 -12.41 1.82 0.70
N MET A 600 -11.79 1.20 1.73
CA MET A 600 -12.19 -0.10 2.28
C MET A 600 -12.21 -0.04 3.81
N PRO A 601 -13.20 0.60 4.43
CA PRO A 601 -13.23 0.82 5.88
C PRO A 601 -13.31 -0.47 6.70
N GLU A 602 -13.71 -1.57 6.10
CA GLU A 602 -13.70 -2.90 6.72
C GLU A 602 -12.29 -3.46 6.98
N ILE A 603 -11.27 -2.88 6.35
CA ILE A 603 -9.85 -3.16 6.60
C ILE A 603 -9.29 -2.01 7.40
N SER A 604 -9.51 -2.04 8.70
CA SER A 604 -9.05 -0.98 9.60
C SER A 604 -8.61 -1.55 10.94
N CYS A 605 -7.77 -0.80 11.64
CA CYS A 605 -7.31 -1.13 12.97
C CYS A 605 -6.98 0.13 13.76
N ASP A 606 -7.40 0.14 15.03
CA ASP A 606 -7.06 1.18 15.99
C ASP A 606 -6.06 0.61 17.00
N LEU A 607 -4.90 1.25 17.11
CA LEU A 607 -3.85 0.89 18.06
C LEU A 607 -3.70 1.98 19.13
N THR A 608 -3.65 1.55 20.37
CA THR A 608 -3.30 2.43 21.49
C THR A 608 -1.78 2.42 21.71
N ILE A 609 -1.15 3.56 21.53
CA ILE A 609 0.29 3.76 21.72
C ILE A 609 0.51 4.47 23.05
N VAL A 610 1.17 3.81 24.01
CA VAL A 610 1.49 4.41 25.31
C VAL A 610 2.95 4.81 25.33
N VAL A 611 3.19 6.11 25.48
CA VAL A 611 4.53 6.69 25.58
C VAL A 611 4.78 7.09 27.05
N PRO A 612 5.43 6.26 27.85
CA PRO A 612 5.66 6.55 29.24
C PRO A 612 6.70 7.67 29.42
N LEU A 613 6.61 8.41 30.51
CA LEU A 613 7.63 9.41 30.85
C LEU A 613 9.01 8.73 30.91
N THR A 614 9.98 9.31 30.22
CA THR A 614 11.38 8.86 30.32
C THR A 614 11.91 9.05 31.75
N TYR A 615 12.94 8.31 32.13
CA TYR A 615 13.59 8.49 33.43
C TYR A 615 14.09 9.93 33.62
N PHE A 616 14.59 10.54 32.54
CA PHE A 616 14.99 11.95 32.53
C PHE A 616 13.79 12.89 32.78
N ALA A 617 12.67 12.68 32.11
CA ALA A 617 11.46 13.48 32.31
C ALA A 617 10.90 13.33 33.72
N ILE A 618 10.95 12.14 34.29
CA ILE A 618 10.55 11.89 35.68
C ILE A 618 11.50 12.63 36.64
N ALA A 619 12.81 12.54 36.39
CA ALA A 619 13.79 13.26 37.22
C ALA A 619 13.60 14.78 37.15
N MET A 620 13.33 15.31 35.95
CA MET A 620 13.02 16.74 35.78
C MET A 620 11.72 17.13 36.49
N LEU A 621 10.68 16.32 36.39
CA LEU A 621 9.42 16.57 37.11
C LEU A 621 9.63 16.57 38.63
N LEU A 622 10.38 15.58 39.15
CA LEU A 622 10.74 15.53 40.56
C LEU A 622 11.58 16.75 40.99
N ALA A 623 12.52 17.19 40.14
CA ALA A 623 13.29 18.41 40.40
C ALA A 623 12.40 19.66 40.45
N VAL A 624 11.43 19.78 39.54
CA VAL A 624 10.47 20.90 39.57
C VAL A 624 9.60 20.88 40.84
N VAL A 625 9.08 19.69 41.20
CA VAL A 625 8.30 19.52 42.43
C VAL A 625 9.15 19.89 43.65
N LEU A 626 10.41 19.45 43.69
CA LEU A 626 11.34 19.83 44.75
C LEU A 626 11.58 21.33 44.81
N LEU A 627 11.77 22.01 43.67
CA LEU A 627 11.93 23.45 43.59
C LEU A 627 10.70 24.20 44.07
N ILE A 628 9.50 23.74 43.71
CA ILE A 628 8.24 24.28 44.18
C ILE A 628 8.13 24.11 45.71
N ALA A 629 8.37 22.90 46.22
CA ALA A 629 8.34 22.63 47.65
C ALA A 629 9.35 23.51 48.42
N LEU A 630 10.55 23.68 47.87
CA LEU A 630 11.59 24.54 48.37
C LEU A 630 11.15 26.02 48.38
N SER A 631 10.52 26.46 47.32
CA SER A 631 9.98 27.84 47.20
C SER A 631 8.89 28.09 48.21
N ILE A 632 7.96 27.14 48.37
CA ILE A 632 6.89 27.20 49.37
C ILE A 632 7.52 27.24 50.78
N HIS A 633 8.53 26.41 51.04
CA HIS A 633 9.24 26.39 52.32
C HIS A 633 9.95 27.74 52.62
N ILE A 634 10.60 28.32 51.63
CA ILE A 634 11.24 29.65 51.75
C ILE A 634 10.19 30.71 52.08
N ILE A 635 9.03 30.71 51.38
CA ILE A 635 7.94 31.67 51.61
C ILE A 635 7.38 31.47 53.04
N TYR A 636 7.18 30.23 53.45
CA TYR A 636 6.73 29.86 54.80
C TYR A 636 7.70 30.37 55.89
N CYS A 637 9.02 30.03 55.76
CA CYS A 637 10.03 30.49 56.71
C CYS A 637 10.14 32.03 56.76
N LYS A 638 10.05 32.73 55.61
CA LYS A 638 10.00 34.21 55.58
C LYS A 638 8.77 34.78 56.31
N ARG A 639 7.58 34.15 56.17
CA ARG A 639 6.35 34.57 56.85
C ARG A 639 6.37 34.31 58.33
N THR A 640 6.93 33.16 58.74
CA THR A 640 6.94 32.73 60.17
C THR A 640 8.18 33.15 60.91
N LYS A 641 9.16 33.81 60.26
CA LYS A 641 10.47 34.19 60.79
C LYS A 641 11.26 33.01 61.40
N GLN A 642 11.07 31.81 60.84
CA GLN A 642 11.80 30.58 61.25
C GLN A 642 13.03 30.37 60.36
N ASP A 643 14.08 29.72 60.93
CA ASP A 643 15.27 29.39 60.16
C ASP A 643 15.02 28.29 59.15
N TYR A 644 15.68 28.37 57.98
CA TYR A 644 15.55 27.34 56.95
C TYR A 644 16.08 25.97 57.42
N VAL A 645 15.27 24.90 57.25
CA VAL A 645 15.59 23.55 57.71
C VAL A 645 16.89 23.02 57.06
N TRP A 646 17.18 23.35 55.78
CA TRP A 646 18.40 22.89 55.12
C TRP A 646 19.69 23.47 55.68
N ILE A 647 19.66 24.66 56.37
CA ILE A 647 20.87 25.22 57.01
C ILE A 647 21.33 24.30 58.19
N ARG A 648 20.40 23.53 58.79
CA ARG A 648 20.68 22.56 59.83
C ARG A 648 21.16 21.22 59.31
N LEU A 649 20.89 20.87 58.03
CA LEU A 649 21.20 19.57 57.39
C LEU A 649 22.46 19.57 56.52
N LEU A 650 22.99 20.75 56.17
CA LEU A 650 24.23 20.83 55.41
C LEU A 650 25.42 20.59 56.38
N PRO A 651 26.27 19.60 56.13
CA PRO A 651 27.53 19.48 56.86
C PRO A 651 28.35 20.76 56.56
N LYS A 652 28.96 21.31 57.60
CA LYS A 652 29.88 22.46 57.47
C LYS A 652 30.86 22.14 56.31
N PRO A 653 31.06 23.05 55.33
CA PRO A 653 31.96 22.78 54.25
C PRO A 653 33.38 22.61 54.81
N GLU A 654 33.86 21.36 54.82
CA GLU A 654 35.29 21.13 54.87
C GLU A 654 35.91 21.74 53.58
N LYS A 655 36.85 22.67 53.79
CA LYS A 655 37.60 23.26 52.75
C LYS A 655 38.25 22.17 51.87
N TYR A 656 37.67 21.83 50.73
CA TYR A 656 38.36 21.08 49.71
C TYR A 656 39.56 21.93 49.24
N ARG A 657 40.76 21.53 49.64
CA ARG A 657 41.98 21.92 49.02
C ARG A 657 41.93 21.41 47.58
N HIS A 658 41.66 22.24 46.61
CA HIS A 658 41.96 21.97 45.24
C HIS A 658 43.45 21.64 45.11
N ASN A 659 43.80 20.37 44.87
CA ASN A 659 45.05 19.99 44.25
C ASN A 659 45.06 20.55 42.82
N LYS A 660 45.47 21.81 42.67
CA LYS A 660 45.92 22.29 41.37
C LYS A 660 47.22 21.54 41.09
N LYS A 661 47.20 20.56 40.20
CA LYS A 661 48.41 19.96 39.69
C LYS A 661 49.20 21.04 38.98
N ASP A 662 50.52 21.07 39.23
CA ASP A 662 51.47 22.09 38.78
C ASP A 662 51.42 22.16 37.23
N ASN A 663 51.48 23.37 36.69
CA ASN A 663 51.56 23.65 35.25
C ASN A 663 52.70 22.88 34.56
N THR A 664 53.72 22.49 35.30
CA THR A 664 54.84 21.67 34.81
C THR A 664 54.39 20.25 34.47
N TYR A 665 53.51 19.63 35.28
CA TYR A 665 52.93 18.32 35.00
C TYR A 665 52.01 18.35 33.76
N LEU A 666 51.16 19.34 33.66
CA LEU A 666 50.26 19.46 32.51
C LEU A 666 51.03 19.72 31.22
N ARG A 667 52.16 20.47 31.27
CA ARG A 667 53.03 20.68 30.13
C ARG A 667 53.75 19.39 29.70
N SER A 668 54.23 18.58 30.65
CA SER A 668 54.83 17.28 30.33
C SER A 668 53.81 16.29 29.74
N LEU A 669 52.60 16.28 30.28
CA LEU A 669 51.53 15.44 29.80
C LEU A 669 51.02 15.90 28.40
N SER A 670 51.06 17.24 28.12
CA SER A 670 50.73 17.78 26.79
C SER A 670 51.75 17.31 25.75
N LYS A 671 53.03 17.26 26.11
CA LYS A 671 54.07 16.75 25.22
C LYS A 671 53.89 15.25 24.95
N LYS A 672 53.70 14.44 26.00
CA LYS A 672 53.38 13.00 25.86
C LYS A 672 52.19 12.74 24.97
N LEU A 673 51.11 13.55 25.10
CA LEU A 673 49.93 13.46 24.28
C LEU A 673 50.25 13.76 22.81
N SER A 674 51.04 14.81 22.55
CA SER A 674 51.45 15.19 21.18
C SER A 674 52.28 14.09 20.52
N ASP A 675 53.26 13.57 21.23
CA ASP A 675 54.15 12.50 20.73
C ASP A 675 53.31 11.23 20.44
N TYR A 676 52.43 10.83 21.35
CA TYR A 676 51.53 9.68 21.18
C TYR A 676 50.59 9.85 19.97
N MET A 677 50.04 11.06 19.77
CA MET A 677 49.17 11.34 18.61
C MET A 677 49.93 11.30 17.28
N GLU A 678 51.19 11.66 17.26
CA GLU A 678 52.04 11.70 16.05
C GLU A 678 52.56 10.30 15.70
N ASP A 679 53.03 9.56 16.67
CA ASP A 679 53.68 8.25 16.47
C ASP A 679 52.67 7.13 16.24
N GLU A 680 51.72 6.94 17.14
CA GLU A 680 50.79 5.82 17.14
C GLU A 680 49.51 6.10 16.36
N LYS A 681 49.20 7.37 16.12
CA LYS A 681 47.97 7.84 15.43
C LYS A 681 46.69 7.22 15.97
N PRO A 682 46.46 7.19 17.28
CA PRO A 682 45.33 6.50 17.89
C PRO A 682 43.96 7.08 17.46
N TYR A 683 43.95 8.31 16.99
CA TYR A 683 42.75 8.98 16.45
C TYR A 683 42.14 8.28 15.22
N ARG A 684 42.89 7.37 14.54
CA ARG A 684 42.36 6.53 13.45
C ARG A 684 41.43 5.45 13.93
N THR A 685 41.52 5.08 15.20
CA THR A 685 40.57 4.15 15.82
C THR A 685 39.19 4.80 15.94
N ALA A 686 38.19 4.19 15.30
CA ALA A 686 36.84 4.72 15.31
C ALA A 686 36.24 4.63 16.72
N GLY A 687 35.95 5.79 17.32
CA GLY A 687 35.31 5.88 18.65
C GLY A 687 36.22 5.85 19.83
N ILE A 688 37.50 6.12 19.65
CA ILE A 688 38.47 6.26 20.75
C ILE A 688 37.96 7.19 21.86
N GLN A 689 38.04 6.72 23.07
CA GLN A 689 37.58 7.43 24.28
C GLN A 689 38.77 8.08 24.99
N ILE A 690 38.45 9.08 25.81
CA ILE A 690 39.49 9.77 26.63
C ILE A 690 40.16 8.78 27.62
N SER A 691 39.45 7.76 28.07
CA SER A 691 39.96 6.67 28.92
C SER A 691 41.07 5.87 28.24
N ASP A 692 40.88 5.60 26.93
CA ASP A 692 41.85 4.80 26.16
C ASP A 692 43.17 5.53 26.02
N VAL A 693 43.07 6.83 25.71
CA VAL A 693 44.23 7.71 25.62
C VAL A 693 44.90 7.93 26.98
N ALA A 694 44.11 8.08 28.05
CA ALA A 694 44.65 8.22 29.40
C ALA A 694 45.38 6.96 29.84
N HIS A 695 44.88 5.77 29.56
CA HIS A 695 45.54 4.50 29.83
C HIS A 695 46.86 4.38 29.06
N ALA A 696 46.90 4.75 27.78
CA ALA A 696 48.09 4.70 26.96
C ALA A 696 49.20 5.69 27.42
N LEU A 697 48.78 6.79 28.05
CA LEU A 697 49.70 7.83 28.56
C LEU A 697 50.09 7.62 30.04
N ASP A 698 49.65 6.52 30.65
CA ASP A 698 49.80 6.20 32.07
C ASP A 698 49.40 7.35 33.00
N CYS A 699 48.19 7.89 32.73
CA CYS A 699 47.57 8.94 33.53
C CYS A 699 46.08 8.66 33.76
N THR A 700 45.47 9.41 34.68
CA THR A 700 44.01 9.26 34.90
C THR A 700 43.22 10.03 33.83
N SER A 701 41.99 9.54 33.54
CA SER A 701 41.07 10.28 32.64
C SER A 701 40.76 11.68 33.17
N HIS A 702 40.86 11.89 34.49
CA HIS A 702 40.72 13.19 35.13
C HIS A 702 41.89 14.13 34.80
N ASP A 703 43.14 13.63 34.85
CA ASP A 703 44.34 14.41 34.52
C ASP A 703 44.28 14.84 33.06
N LEU A 704 43.91 13.92 32.18
CA LEU A 704 43.75 14.22 30.75
C LEU A 704 42.61 15.19 30.49
N SER A 705 41.50 15.09 31.22
CA SER A 705 40.39 16.05 31.14
C SER A 705 40.81 17.46 31.64
N GLN A 706 41.66 17.53 32.72
CA GLN A 706 42.26 18.80 33.16
C GLN A 706 43.23 19.38 32.11
N LEU A 707 44.02 18.56 31.47
CA LEU A 707 44.89 18.98 30.38
C LEU A 707 44.10 19.66 29.27
N PHE A 708 43.03 19.04 28.81
CA PHE A 708 42.20 19.60 27.73
C PHE A 708 41.48 20.89 28.16
N THR A 709 40.94 20.96 29.38
CA THR A 709 40.16 22.10 29.83
C THR A 709 41.01 23.27 30.34
N GLN A 710 42.06 23.00 31.09
CA GLN A 710 42.82 24.04 31.77
C GLN A 710 44.09 24.51 31.04
N TYR A 711 44.71 23.56 30.26
CA TYR A 711 45.98 23.86 29.56
C TYR A 711 45.81 24.05 28.06
N LEU A 712 45.06 23.16 27.40
CA LEU A 712 44.86 23.24 25.95
C LEU A 712 43.63 24.10 25.59
N HIS A 713 42.77 24.42 26.55
CA HIS A 713 41.53 25.21 26.37
C HIS A 713 40.65 24.66 25.21
N ARG A 714 40.56 23.35 25.09
CA ARG A 714 39.86 22.64 24.00
C ARG A 714 39.09 21.45 24.52
N ASN A 715 38.10 21.02 23.73
CA ASN A 715 37.39 19.77 23.98
C ASN A 715 38.18 18.59 23.42
N TYR A 716 38.23 17.47 24.14
CA TYR A 716 38.86 16.23 23.68
C TYR A 716 38.36 15.76 22.31
N TYR A 717 37.08 15.73 22.10
CA TYR A 717 36.49 15.27 20.83
C TYR A 717 36.82 16.20 19.66
N ASP A 718 36.90 17.50 19.92
CA ASP A 718 37.33 18.50 18.94
C ASP A 718 38.81 18.33 18.57
N TYR A 719 39.61 18.02 19.57
CA TYR A 719 41.06 17.76 19.34
C TYR A 719 41.26 16.51 18.47
N ILE A 720 40.59 15.40 18.78
CA ILE A 720 40.63 14.16 18.00
C ILE A 720 40.07 14.40 16.57
N ALA A 721 38.99 15.13 16.43
CA ALA A 721 38.42 15.44 15.13
C ALA A 721 39.38 16.31 14.28
N GLU A 722 40.08 17.24 14.89
CA GLU A 722 41.09 18.06 14.21
C GLU A 722 42.29 17.21 13.73
N GLN A 723 42.79 16.28 14.56
CA GLN A 723 43.85 15.36 14.18
C GLN A 723 43.44 14.49 12.98
N ARG A 724 42.23 13.98 12.99
CA ARG A 724 41.68 13.22 11.87
C ARG A 724 41.55 14.05 10.58
N VAL A 725 41.17 15.32 10.68
CA VAL A 725 41.07 16.24 9.53
C VAL A 725 42.47 16.54 8.99
N LYS A 726 43.47 16.78 9.85
CA LYS A 726 44.88 16.97 9.44
C LYS A 726 45.44 15.73 8.75
N ASP A 727 45.14 14.55 9.27
CA ASP A 727 45.59 13.30 8.67
C ASP A 727 44.91 13.08 7.31
N PHE A 728 43.62 13.38 7.19
CA PHE A 728 42.93 13.37 5.91
C PHE A 728 43.57 14.31 4.89
N GLN A 729 43.85 15.55 5.27
CA GLN A 729 44.53 16.51 4.39
C GLN A 729 45.92 16.00 3.92
N ARG A 730 46.69 15.43 4.86
CA ARG A 730 48.02 14.84 4.56
C ARG A 730 47.92 13.64 3.61
N LEU A 731 46.96 12.74 3.83
CA LEU A 731 46.77 11.57 2.98
C LEU A 731 46.19 11.93 1.60
N ALA A 732 45.28 12.89 1.54
CA ALA A 732 44.66 13.36 0.30
C ALA A 732 45.67 14.02 -0.67
N THR A 733 46.82 14.51 -0.17
CA THR A 733 47.87 15.09 -1.00
C THR A 733 48.93 14.09 -1.49
N GLN A 734 48.88 12.83 -1.00
CA GLN A 734 49.83 11.79 -1.37
C GLN A 734 49.38 11.00 -2.59
N PRO A 735 50.22 10.77 -3.61
CA PRO A 735 49.89 10.03 -4.82
C PRO A 735 49.35 8.62 -4.56
N ALA A 736 49.84 7.96 -3.52
CA ALA A 736 49.45 6.61 -3.12
C ALA A 736 47.96 6.50 -2.79
N TYR A 737 47.35 7.58 -2.35
CA TYR A 737 45.92 7.62 -1.95
C TYR A 737 44.98 8.29 -2.98
N ALA A 738 45.51 8.65 -4.15
CA ALA A 738 44.72 9.35 -5.20
C ALA A 738 43.54 8.56 -5.75
N LYS A 739 43.54 7.22 -5.60
CA LYS A 739 42.48 6.32 -6.06
C LYS A 739 41.34 6.12 -5.03
N TYR A 740 41.54 6.60 -3.81
CA TYR A 740 40.53 6.41 -2.76
C TYR A 740 39.44 7.46 -2.84
N THR A 741 38.21 7.03 -2.56
CA THR A 741 37.09 7.98 -2.45
C THR A 741 37.22 8.83 -1.19
N ILE A 742 36.60 10.00 -1.19
CA ILE A 742 36.58 10.89 0.00
C ILE A 742 36.02 10.14 1.22
N SER A 743 35.02 9.31 1.04
CA SER A 743 34.40 8.50 2.11
C SER A 743 35.38 7.45 2.65
N SER A 744 36.05 6.70 1.76
CA SER A 744 37.00 5.66 2.16
C SER A 744 38.17 6.26 2.93
N LEU A 745 38.67 7.40 2.46
CA LEU A 745 39.78 8.09 3.11
C LEU A 745 39.37 8.66 4.48
N ALA A 746 38.15 9.19 4.59
CA ALA A 746 37.63 9.67 5.87
C ALA A 746 37.44 8.53 6.90
N THR A 747 37.01 7.37 6.45
CA THR A 747 36.90 6.17 7.31
C THR A 747 38.30 5.71 7.76
N PHE A 748 39.27 5.73 6.88
CA PHE A 748 40.67 5.40 7.22
C PHE A 748 41.24 6.35 8.27
N CYS A 749 40.85 7.61 8.27
CA CYS A 749 41.19 8.59 9.30
C CYS A 749 40.40 8.46 10.61
N GLY A 750 39.51 7.43 10.74
CA GLY A 750 38.79 7.13 11.97
C GLY A 750 37.41 7.79 12.12
N PHE A 751 36.84 8.39 11.07
CA PHE A 751 35.48 8.90 11.11
C PHE A 751 34.47 7.77 10.94
N ARG A 752 33.44 7.71 11.81
CA ARG A 752 32.37 6.69 11.80
C ARG A 752 31.29 6.93 10.72
N SER A 753 31.11 8.20 10.33
CA SER A 753 30.10 8.54 9.32
C SER A 753 30.58 9.69 8.43
N ARG A 754 30.06 9.70 7.21
CA ARG A 754 30.32 10.76 6.24
C ARG A 754 29.87 12.15 6.74
N SER A 755 28.74 12.21 7.45
CA SER A 755 28.20 13.45 8.00
C SER A 755 29.11 14.04 9.08
N SER A 756 29.61 13.22 10.01
CA SER A 756 30.54 13.68 11.06
C SER A 756 31.88 14.16 10.46
N PHE A 757 32.35 13.50 9.41
CA PHE A 757 33.57 13.95 8.69
C PHE A 757 33.37 15.31 8.02
N ILE A 758 32.26 15.48 7.24
CA ILE A 758 31.99 16.73 6.52
C ILE A 758 31.87 17.90 7.51
N ALA A 759 31.15 17.70 8.62
CA ALA A 759 30.98 18.70 9.66
C ALA A 759 32.31 19.10 10.29
N ALA A 760 33.15 18.12 10.67
CA ALA A 760 34.47 18.37 11.24
C ALA A 760 35.42 19.04 10.22
N PHE A 761 35.44 18.56 8.98
CA PHE A 761 36.28 19.10 7.94
C PHE A 761 35.93 20.57 7.65
N LYS A 762 34.68 20.90 7.51
CA LYS A 762 34.22 22.28 7.32
C LYS A 762 34.54 23.16 8.54
N LYS A 763 34.37 22.62 9.77
CA LYS A 763 34.69 23.32 11.01
C LYS A 763 36.17 23.74 11.09
N PHE A 764 37.10 22.84 10.74
CA PHE A 764 38.54 23.06 10.93
C PHE A 764 39.27 23.64 9.71
N THR A 765 38.67 23.52 8.50
CA THR A 765 39.32 24.00 7.26
C THR A 765 38.57 25.16 6.60
N GLY A 766 37.32 25.43 7.00
CA GLY A 766 36.50 26.46 6.41
C GLY A 766 35.90 26.11 5.03
N MET A 767 36.27 24.94 4.45
CA MET A 767 35.82 24.53 3.11
C MET A 767 35.25 23.11 3.07
N MET A 768 34.61 22.76 1.98
CA MET A 768 34.11 21.39 1.80
C MET A 768 35.22 20.43 1.37
N PRO A 769 35.19 19.15 1.81
CA PRO A 769 36.20 18.16 1.41
C PRO A 769 36.36 18.00 -0.10
N LYS A 770 35.26 18.13 -0.87
CA LYS A 770 35.30 18.07 -2.33
C LYS A 770 36.08 19.22 -2.96
N GLU A 771 35.91 20.42 -2.43
CA GLU A 771 36.62 21.61 -2.86
C GLU A 771 38.14 21.49 -2.55
N PHE A 772 38.46 20.94 -1.38
CA PHE A 772 39.84 20.68 -1.00
C PHE A 772 40.53 19.70 -1.96
N MET A 773 39.88 18.57 -2.26
CA MET A 773 40.40 17.58 -3.21
C MET A 773 40.62 18.15 -4.62
N GLN A 774 39.68 18.99 -5.10
CA GLN A 774 39.84 19.65 -6.39
C GLN A 774 41.02 20.61 -6.42
N LYS A 775 41.24 21.39 -5.35
CA LYS A 775 42.40 22.29 -5.24
C LYS A 775 43.72 21.55 -5.15
N THR A 776 43.75 20.35 -4.57
CA THR A 776 45.00 19.56 -4.45
C THR A 776 45.35 18.85 -5.75
N HIS A 777 44.37 18.40 -6.53
CA HIS A 777 44.61 17.79 -7.83
C HIS A 777 45.04 18.79 -8.93
N HIS A 778 44.68 20.08 -8.80
CA HIS A 778 45.11 21.12 -9.73
C HIS A 778 46.56 21.62 -9.49
N LYS A 779 47.17 21.32 -8.34
CA LYS A 779 48.58 21.73 -8.07
C LYS A 779 49.67 20.77 -8.62
N GLY A 780 49.25 19.66 -9.25
CA GLY A 780 50.13 18.63 -9.79
C GLY A 780 50.38 18.67 -11.30
N ALA A 781 49.87 19.67 -12.02
CA ALA A 781 50.10 19.82 -13.45
C ALA A 781 50.98 21.06 -13.70
N ASN A 782 52.19 20.83 -14.13
CA ASN A 782 53.20 21.83 -14.49
C ASN A 782 52.77 22.64 -15.73
N PRO A 783 53.07 23.93 -15.80
CA PRO A 783 52.63 24.80 -16.88
C PRO A 783 53.70 24.88 -18.01
N THR A 784 53.29 24.59 -19.21
CA THR A 784 53.98 25.11 -20.40
C THR A 784 53.00 25.46 -21.54
N ARG A 785 53.17 26.70 -21.90
CA ARG A 785 52.88 27.43 -23.16
C ARG A 785 51.64 28.31 -23.25
N LYS A 786 51.99 29.61 -23.03
CA LYS A 786 51.78 30.81 -23.89
C LYS A 786 50.56 30.86 -24.80
N ALA A 787 49.77 31.83 -24.58
CA ALA A 787 49.71 33.18 -25.06
C ALA A 787 48.54 33.46 -26.00
N ALA A 788 48.03 34.63 -25.77
CA ALA A 788 47.25 35.51 -26.66
C ALA A 788 45.72 35.31 -26.68
N GLY A 789 45.07 36.29 -26.19
CA GLY A 789 44.24 37.18 -26.92
C GLY A 789 42.91 37.48 -26.21
N GLU A 790 42.85 38.68 -25.71
CA GLU A 790 41.74 39.63 -25.70
C GLU A 790 40.49 39.39 -24.82
N THR A 791 40.33 40.29 -23.94
CA THR A 791 39.21 40.84 -23.18
C THR A 791 38.11 41.42 -24.11
N PRO A 792 36.97 41.95 -23.61
CA PRO A 792 36.00 41.56 -22.63
C PRO A 792 34.55 41.76 -23.16
N GLU A 793 33.56 41.36 -22.42
CA GLU A 793 32.29 42.13 -22.26
C GLU A 793 31.24 41.27 -21.51
N GLN A 794 30.90 41.73 -20.39
CA GLN A 794 29.60 42.27 -19.92
C GLN A 794 28.32 41.48 -20.32
N GLY A 795 27.60 41.13 -19.29
CA GLY A 795 26.19 41.30 -19.46
C GLY A 795 25.25 40.32 -18.75
N LYS A 796 24.91 40.62 -17.54
CA LYS A 796 23.53 40.59 -17.00
C LYS A 796 22.69 39.30 -17.10
N THR A 797 22.33 38.77 -15.94
CA THR A 797 21.02 38.85 -15.24
C THR A 797 19.98 37.74 -15.57
N LYS A 798 19.55 37.12 -14.49
CA LYS A 798 18.20 36.58 -14.20
C LYS A 798 17.65 35.44 -15.05
N LEU A 799 17.46 34.30 -14.48
CA LEU A 799 16.22 33.82 -13.80
C LEU A 799 16.54 32.57 -13.03
#